data_16dd6aa8e4e7f83178886501190b25bf
#
_entry.id   16dd6aa8e4e7f83178886501190b25bf
#
_cell.length_a   1.000
_cell.length_b   1.000
_cell.length_c   1.000
_cell.angle_alpha   90.00
_cell.angle_beta   90.00
_cell.angle_gamma   90.00
#
_symmetry.space_group_name_H-M   'P 1'
#
loop_
_entity.id
_entity.type
_entity.pdbx_description
1 polymer ?
#
loop_
_entity_poly.entity_id
_entity_poly.type
_entity_poly.pdbx_seq_one_letter_code
_entity_poly.pdbx_strand_id
1 'polypeptide(L)'
;MTIRTFLPLAASLALTLLPVSLFGATRIHVSPQGNDANPGSVERPLATPQAARDQARRSIARGLSEPVEIVFAAGTYALKSPLELRPEDSGTGKFPVTWQAAPGAKVIWCAGQAIPQKWSKGTDGVWQVDLTGVGPAAWNFRQLFVNNQRAIRARFPNADAPNPFLYATGGDLDHAVIAPELVKASWGNARDAQINIVPQWRFFNQWNTVTKVDAQTGRIEIADSERHAKIIPGNWFWIEGVREELDQPGEWFFDRATRRLHYLPTPGVDPNTLEIVAPVLNRIVNAQGDVNAGTHVHHVHFDGIAFRYTEFSLGHIEARVHTDTAIMFENTLDCSVRNCRFENIGGYALWLHLDSRRNKFDRNTVRNSGGGGVLMTGARLSYMDDTKIYTPGAAAAKVAPFLNEVTRNTVEHCGKIRYYGGGVHLDSRPASMTMEPGNLISHNYFNDLSRNGVFAFRNQGGSVVEYNHIHNAMQTTIDGACIHFATMNHLNAPNFILNNWLYDVWGYEQKPDGKPVRKLGNGIFLDWDTSNTTVRDNWIYNTVGGAIKPIWENQNLLIENNRESDTRIVPPFVDELGPNGKASNGIDLAKNRLTGSVIHYADSKYVTTAGTWTPKTVTGMWGLFRFNFLVGTAAVKSEATYTLPIPQDGTYQISLLYKTAPDNASNVPVSIAHAGGVAKHVWNMRKGSKHGFSVPVGTYRFKAGNRHAVTLSTTNTDGNVIADGVGFVKVAN
;
A
#
# COMPACT_ATOMS: atom_id res chain seq x y z
N MET A 1 60.92 7.46 50.06
CA MET A 1 60.88 6.88 48.73
C MET A 1 60.31 5.48 48.88
N THR A 2 58.97 5.34 48.80
CA THR A 2 58.31 4.11 49.14
C THR A 2 57.35 3.80 47.94
N ILE A 3 57.67 2.77 47.18
CA ILE A 3 56.95 2.28 46.01
C ILE A 3 55.75 1.49 46.54
N ARG A 4 54.52 1.93 46.16
CA ARG A 4 53.31 1.16 46.39
C ARG A 4 52.95 0.40 45.09
N THR A 5 53.04 -0.91 45.21
CA THR A 5 52.60 -1.86 44.20
C THR A 5 51.06 -1.93 44.17
N PHE A 6 50.46 -1.72 42.97
CA PHE A 6 49.05 -1.97 42.73
C PHE A 6 48.90 -3.39 42.18
N LEU A 7 48.12 -4.23 42.86
CA LEU A 7 47.57 -5.47 42.31
C LEU A 7 46.36 -5.17 41.48
N PRO A 8 46.16 -5.80 40.31
CA PRO A 8 44.93 -5.71 39.57
C PRO A 8 43.87 -6.68 40.14
N LEU A 9 42.71 -6.13 40.47
CA LEU A 9 41.51 -6.87 40.83
C LEU A 9 40.93 -7.51 39.56
N ALA A 10 40.99 -8.83 39.42
CA ALA A 10 40.32 -9.57 38.37
C ALA A 10 38.82 -9.64 38.70
N ALA A 11 38.01 -8.85 38.00
CA ALA A 11 36.55 -8.98 38.04
C ALA A 11 36.13 -10.17 37.19
N SER A 12 35.73 -11.24 37.84
CA SER A 12 35.07 -12.39 37.19
C SER A 12 33.70 -12.00 36.73
N LEU A 13 33.52 -11.85 35.39
CA LEU A 13 32.24 -11.66 34.75
C LEU A 13 31.51 -13.01 34.77
N ALA A 14 30.61 -13.21 35.73
CA ALA A 14 29.71 -14.34 35.74
C ALA A 14 28.69 -14.15 34.58
N LEU A 15 28.91 -14.86 33.47
CA LEU A 15 27.97 -14.97 32.38
C LEU A 15 26.76 -15.79 32.86
N THR A 16 25.72 -15.13 33.31
CA THR A 16 24.43 -15.81 33.57
C THR A 16 23.85 -16.29 32.25
N LEU A 17 24.12 -17.54 31.94
CA LEU A 17 23.40 -18.29 30.93
C LEU A 17 21.94 -18.36 31.40
N LEU A 18 21.08 -17.52 30.82
CA LEU A 18 19.63 -17.74 30.88
C LEU A 18 19.34 -19.12 30.30
N PRO A 19 18.52 -19.94 30.94
CA PRO A 19 18.18 -21.24 30.40
C PRO A 19 17.44 -21.03 29.08
N VAL A 20 18.10 -21.36 27.97
CA VAL A 20 17.41 -21.63 26.70
C VAL A 20 16.50 -22.80 27.00
N SER A 21 15.20 -22.56 27.08
CA SER A 21 14.20 -23.63 27.20
C SER A 21 14.36 -24.53 25.99
N LEU A 22 14.95 -25.71 26.18
CA LEU A 22 14.98 -26.78 25.23
C LEU A 22 13.57 -27.40 25.15
N PHE A 23 12.61 -26.67 24.63
CA PHE A 23 11.44 -27.28 24.07
C PHE A 23 11.86 -27.84 22.70
N GLY A 24 11.66 -29.12 22.47
CA GLY A 24 11.76 -29.71 21.14
C GLY A 24 10.90 -28.93 20.17
N ALA A 25 11.15 -29.06 18.88
CA ALA A 25 10.28 -28.53 17.84
C ALA A 25 9.96 -29.68 16.87
N THR A 26 8.70 -29.77 16.47
CA THR A 26 8.32 -30.63 15.36
C THR A 26 8.90 -30.07 14.08
N ARG A 27 9.92 -30.72 13.49
CA ARG A 27 10.59 -30.28 12.27
C ARG A 27 10.11 -31.01 11.05
N ILE A 28 9.75 -30.24 10.01
CA ILE A 28 9.38 -30.77 8.69
C ILE A 28 10.40 -30.24 7.68
N HIS A 29 11.18 -31.15 7.10
CA HIS A 29 12.23 -30.79 6.14
C HIS A 29 11.73 -30.85 4.71
N VAL A 30 12.09 -29.82 3.93
CA VAL A 30 11.73 -29.68 2.53
C VAL A 30 13.00 -29.44 1.70
N SER A 31 13.12 -30.15 0.58
CA SER A 31 14.26 -30.03 -0.35
C SER A 31 13.78 -30.08 -1.80
N PRO A 32 14.39 -29.33 -2.74
CA PRO A 32 14.05 -29.49 -4.18
C PRO A 32 14.27 -30.89 -4.73
N GLN A 33 15.13 -31.71 -4.07
CA GLN A 33 15.39 -33.10 -4.38
C GLN A 33 14.53 -34.09 -3.55
N GLY A 34 13.60 -33.55 -2.75
CA GLY A 34 12.70 -34.35 -1.91
C GLY A 34 11.60 -35.05 -2.72
N ASN A 35 10.70 -35.69 -1.98
CA ASN A 35 9.51 -36.33 -2.54
C ASN A 35 8.34 -36.10 -1.58
N ASP A 36 7.19 -35.66 -2.07
CA ASP A 36 6.02 -35.36 -1.24
C ASP A 36 5.37 -36.59 -0.59
N ALA A 37 5.76 -37.80 -1.02
CA ALA A 37 5.42 -39.07 -0.35
C ALA A 37 6.32 -39.38 0.87
N ASN A 38 7.38 -38.59 1.10
CA ASN A 38 8.30 -38.79 2.22
C ASN A 38 7.70 -38.30 3.55
N PRO A 39 8.26 -38.71 4.71
CA PRO A 39 7.79 -38.27 6.01
C PRO A 39 8.23 -36.86 6.41
N GLY A 40 9.06 -36.18 5.62
CA GLY A 40 9.58 -34.83 5.95
C GLY A 40 10.71 -34.85 6.99
N SER A 41 11.44 -35.97 7.13
CA SER A 41 12.67 -35.98 7.94
C SER A 41 13.85 -35.38 7.17
N VAL A 42 14.99 -35.20 7.84
CA VAL A 42 16.24 -34.70 7.20
C VAL A 42 16.68 -35.59 6.06
N GLU A 43 16.62 -36.92 6.29
CA GLU A 43 17.07 -37.96 5.33
C GLU A 43 16.03 -38.16 4.20
N ARG A 44 14.76 -37.91 4.49
CA ARG A 44 13.66 -38.10 3.55
C ARG A 44 12.75 -36.85 3.53
N PRO A 45 13.22 -35.73 2.97
CA PRO A 45 12.49 -34.49 2.95
C PRO A 45 11.33 -34.50 1.95
N LEU A 46 10.36 -33.62 2.17
CA LEU A 46 9.31 -33.32 1.22
C LEU A 46 9.89 -32.48 0.05
N ALA A 47 9.16 -32.39 -1.06
CA ALA A 47 9.58 -31.64 -2.23
C ALA A 47 8.97 -30.22 -2.27
N THR A 48 7.73 -30.05 -1.77
CA THR A 48 6.95 -28.84 -1.99
C THR A 48 6.50 -28.17 -0.69
N PRO A 49 6.34 -26.85 -0.69
CA PRO A 49 5.70 -26.11 0.41
C PRO A 49 4.28 -26.60 0.70
N GLN A 50 3.51 -27.00 -0.33
CA GLN A 50 2.14 -27.50 -0.18
C GLN A 50 2.09 -28.81 0.64
N ALA A 51 2.98 -29.76 0.34
CA ALA A 51 3.06 -31.00 1.12
C ALA A 51 3.50 -30.74 2.56
N ALA A 52 4.40 -29.79 2.78
CA ALA A 52 4.84 -29.39 4.11
C ALA A 52 3.69 -28.75 4.92
N ARG A 53 2.86 -27.90 4.28
CA ARG A 53 1.63 -27.36 4.88
C ARG A 53 0.70 -28.48 5.33
N ASP A 54 0.43 -29.43 4.45
CA ASP A 54 -0.51 -30.53 4.74
C ASP A 54 0.02 -31.43 5.88
N GLN A 55 1.33 -31.58 6.00
CA GLN A 55 1.94 -32.26 7.12
C GLN A 55 1.86 -31.42 8.42
N ALA A 56 2.13 -30.12 8.35
CA ALA A 56 1.99 -29.23 9.50
C ALA A 56 0.55 -29.22 10.04
N ARG A 57 -0.47 -29.15 9.16
CA ARG A 57 -1.90 -29.27 9.53
C ARG A 57 -2.20 -30.53 10.35
N ARG A 58 -1.62 -31.65 9.96
CA ARG A 58 -1.79 -32.92 10.72
C ARG A 58 -1.21 -32.84 12.14
N SER A 59 -0.11 -32.11 12.31
CA SER A 59 0.47 -31.87 13.64
C SER A 59 -0.36 -30.90 14.47
N ILE A 60 -0.81 -29.80 13.84
CA ILE A 60 -1.68 -28.78 14.47
C ILE A 60 -3.00 -29.39 14.94
N ALA A 61 -3.64 -30.23 14.09
CA ALA A 61 -4.92 -30.84 14.38
C ALA A 61 -4.87 -31.84 15.57
N ARG A 62 -3.69 -32.39 15.90
CA ARG A 62 -3.47 -33.25 17.07
C ARG A 62 -3.31 -32.46 18.38
N GLY A 63 -3.24 -31.13 18.29
CA GLY A 63 -2.92 -30.24 19.40
C GLY A 63 -1.44 -29.94 19.49
N LEU A 64 -1.09 -28.65 19.48
CA LEU A 64 0.30 -28.19 19.56
C LEU A 64 0.82 -28.31 20.98
N SER A 65 1.89 -29.05 21.18
CA SER A 65 2.66 -29.15 22.43
C SER A 65 4.06 -28.52 22.30
N GLU A 66 4.50 -28.21 21.07
CA GLU A 66 5.78 -27.61 20.71
C GLU A 66 5.63 -26.79 19.40
N PRO A 67 6.56 -25.88 19.10
CA PRO A 67 6.59 -25.16 17.82
C PRO A 67 6.69 -26.09 16.62
N VAL A 68 6.12 -25.70 15.48
CA VAL A 68 6.28 -26.37 14.18
C VAL A 68 7.24 -25.56 13.32
N GLU A 69 8.35 -26.16 12.92
CA GLU A 69 9.36 -25.57 12.07
C GLU A 69 9.40 -26.27 10.72
N ILE A 70 9.02 -25.58 9.63
CA ILE A 70 9.17 -26.05 8.25
C ILE A 70 10.50 -25.53 7.74
N VAL A 71 11.48 -26.41 7.58
CA VAL A 71 12.88 -26.07 7.29
C VAL A 71 13.22 -26.41 5.84
N PHE A 72 13.54 -25.38 5.06
CA PHE A 72 13.87 -25.50 3.64
C PHE A 72 15.37 -25.63 3.42
N ALA A 73 15.80 -26.68 2.74
CA ALA A 73 17.16 -26.82 2.24
C ALA A 73 17.44 -25.81 1.12
N ALA A 74 18.73 -25.54 0.86
CA ALA A 74 19.13 -24.65 -0.21
C ALA A 74 18.60 -25.09 -1.59
N GLY A 75 18.13 -24.14 -2.37
CA GLY A 75 17.67 -24.36 -3.74
C GLY A 75 16.47 -23.50 -4.14
N THR A 76 16.02 -23.70 -5.38
CA THR A 76 14.87 -23.02 -5.96
C THR A 76 13.65 -23.93 -5.95
N TYR A 77 12.58 -23.45 -5.36
CA TYR A 77 11.27 -24.08 -5.29
C TYR A 77 10.34 -23.36 -6.27
N ALA A 78 10.15 -23.93 -7.46
CA ALA A 78 9.24 -23.39 -8.47
C ALA A 78 7.79 -23.77 -8.11
N LEU A 79 7.00 -22.77 -7.73
CA LEU A 79 5.62 -22.97 -7.32
C LEU A 79 4.70 -23.02 -8.55
N LYS A 80 3.82 -24.03 -8.60
CA LYS A 80 2.78 -24.16 -9.62
C LYS A 80 1.48 -23.47 -9.22
N SER A 81 1.29 -23.21 -7.94
CA SER A 81 0.17 -22.48 -7.35
C SER A 81 0.62 -21.78 -6.08
N PRO A 82 -0.06 -20.73 -5.64
CA PRO A 82 0.23 -20.09 -4.35
C PRO A 82 0.16 -21.09 -3.18
N LEU A 83 0.95 -20.85 -2.15
CA LEU A 83 0.77 -21.52 -0.87
C LEU A 83 -0.45 -20.91 -0.16
N GLU A 84 -1.52 -21.67 -0.05
CA GLU A 84 -2.74 -21.29 0.63
C GLU A 84 -2.68 -21.65 2.12
N LEU A 85 -2.71 -20.64 2.98
CA LEU A 85 -2.80 -20.81 4.43
C LEU A 85 -4.16 -20.34 4.93
N ARG A 86 -4.76 -21.10 5.82
CA ARG A 86 -6.07 -20.89 6.40
C ARG A 86 -5.98 -20.93 7.94
N PRO A 87 -7.07 -20.64 8.69
CA PRO A 87 -7.03 -20.67 10.15
C PRO A 87 -6.50 -22.00 10.74
N GLU A 88 -6.72 -23.13 10.06
CA GLU A 88 -6.19 -24.44 10.46
C GLU A 88 -4.67 -24.60 10.33
N ASP A 89 -3.99 -23.64 9.69
CA ASP A 89 -2.51 -23.59 9.60
C ASP A 89 -1.87 -22.78 10.71
N SER A 90 -2.68 -22.25 11.63
CA SER A 90 -2.24 -21.30 12.66
C SER A 90 -1.48 -22.00 13.79
N GLY A 91 -0.46 -21.29 14.29
CA GLY A 91 0.20 -21.63 15.55
C GLY A 91 -0.48 -20.98 16.76
N THR A 92 0.23 -20.91 17.85
CA THR A 92 -0.14 -20.15 19.05
C THR A 92 1.02 -19.26 19.50
N GLY A 93 0.77 -18.29 20.40
CA GLY A 93 1.86 -17.47 20.95
C GLY A 93 2.96 -18.27 21.63
N LYS A 94 2.62 -19.44 22.15
CA LYS A 94 3.60 -20.36 22.75
C LYS A 94 4.23 -21.32 21.74
N PHE A 95 3.47 -21.74 20.75
CA PHE A 95 3.87 -22.74 19.76
C PHE A 95 3.56 -22.23 18.34
N PRO A 96 4.38 -21.34 17.78
CA PRO A 96 4.20 -20.79 16.44
C PRO A 96 4.49 -21.83 15.36
N VAL A 97 4.03 -21.51 14.14
CA VAL A 97 4.39 -22.22 12.90
C VAL A 97 5.37 -21.36 12.13
N THR A 98 6.59 -21.86 11.89
CA THR A 98 7.64 -21.07 11.22
C THR A 98 8.10 -21.74 9.94
N TRP A 99 8.04 -21.02 8.83
CA TRP A 99 8.56 -21.36 7.51
C TRP A 99 9.92 -20.73 7.35
N GLN A 100 10.99 -21.50 7.35
CA GLN A 100 12.33 -20.91 7.44
C GLN A 100 13.36 -21.60 6.54
N ALA A 101 14.32 -20.81 6.08
CA ALA A 101 15.52 -21.36 5.47
C ALA A 101 16.35 -22.11 6.52
N ALA A 102 16.96 -23.23 6.13
CA ALA A 102 17.97 -23.87 6.96
C ALA A 102 19.14 -22.88 7.20
N PRO A 103 19.84 -22.94 8.33
CA PRO A 103 20.94 -22.04 8.63
C PRO A 103 21.95 -21.94 7.49
N GLY A 104 22.17 -20.71 6.99
CA GLY A 104 23.08 -20.43 5.85
C GLY A 104 22.57 -20.85 4.47
N ALA A 105 21.40 -21.45 4.36
CA ALA A 105 20.84 -21.91 3.09
C ALA A 105 20.27 -20.74 2.27
N LYS A 106 20.57 -20.74 0.97
CA LYS A 106 19.94 -19.85 -0.01
C LYS A 106 18.67 -20.53 -0.53
N VAL A 107 17.52 -20.13 0.01
CA VAL A 107 16.21 -20.66 -0.35
C VAL A 107 15.46 -19.65 -1.22
N ILE A 108 14.97 -20.07 -2.39
CA ILE A 108 14.22 -19.23 -3.32
C ILE A 108 12.86 -19.88 -3.60
N TRP A 109 11.79 -19.16 -3.28
CA TRP A 109 10.43 -19.49 -3.74
C TRP A 109 10.15 -18.70 -5.01
N CYS A 110 10.02 -19.43 -6.11
CA CYS A 110 9.95 -18.88 -7.45
C CYS A 110 8.52 -18.95 -8.01
N ALA A 111 7.95 -17.82 -8.36
CA ALA A 111 6.65 -17.71 -9.04
C ALA A 111 6.77 -17.78 -10.56
N GLY A 112 7.96 -18.01 -11.10
CA GLY A 112 8.24 -18.08 -12.52
C GLY A 112 8.60 -19.48 -13.00
N GLN A 113 8.49 -19.67 -14.31
CA GLN A 113 8.90 -20.83 -15.06
C GLN A 113 10.18 -20.54 -15.82
N ALA A 114 11.20 -21.38 -15.67
CA ALA A 114 12.42 -21.29 -16.48
C ALA A 114 12.09 -21.58 -17.96
N ILE A 115 12.64 -20.76 -18.85
CA ILE A 115 12.52 -20.92 -20.29
C ILE A 115 13.55 -21.95 -20.77
N PRO A 116 13.15 -22.95 -21.60
CA PRO A 116 14.07 -23.98 -22.08
C PRO A 116 15.22 -23.39 -22.89
N GLN A 117 16.43 -23.92 -22.71
CA GLN A 117 17.63 -23.58 -23.49
C GLN A 117 17.58 -24.27 -24.87
N LYS A 118 16.62 -23.86 -25.71
CA LYS A 118 16.37 -24.38 -27.06
C LYS A 118 16.17 -23.23 -28.05
N TRP A 119 16.90 -22.17 -27.84
CA TRP A 119 16.81 -20.99 -28.67
C TRP A 119 17.48 -21.20 -30.02
N SER A 120 16.82 -20.72 -31.07
CA SER A 120 17.36 -20.68 -32.46
C SER A 120 17.46 -19.23 -32.93
N LYS A 121 18.53 -18.90 -33.62
CA LYS A 121 18.80 -17.57 -34.14
C LYS A 121 18.12 -17.38 -35.49
N GLY A 122 17.32 -16.32 -35.66
CA GLY A 122 16.75 -15.87 -36.91
C GLY A 122 17.76 -15.09 -37.79
N THR A 123 17.38 -14.83 -39.04
CA THR A 123 18.20 -14.07 -39.98
C THR A 123 18.29 -12.58 -39.64
N ASP A 124 17.30 -12.06 -38.87
CA ASP A 124 17.23 -10.69 -38.37
C ASP A 124 18.03 -10.46 -37.07
N GLY A 125 18.75 -11.48 -36.61
CA GLY A 125 19.50 -11.43 -35.35
C GLY A 125 18.68 -11.70 -34.11
N VAL A 126 17.35 -11.77 -34.23
CA VAL A 126 16.43 -12.11 -33.14
C VAL A 126 16.46 -13.62 -32.91
N TRP A 127 16.56 -14.00 -31.65
CA TRP A 127 16.47 -15.39 -31.23
C TRP A 127 15.01 -15.75 -30.85
N GLN A 128 14.64 -16.99 -31.08
CA GLN A 128 13.30 -17.49 -30.76
C GLN A 128 13.35 -18.86 -30.09
N VAL A 129 12.37 -19.11 -29.24
CA VAL A 129 12.13 -20.41 -28.60
C VAL A 129 10.65 -20.74 -28.61
N ASP A 130 10.32 -22.00 -28.93
CA ASP A 130 8.94 -22.50 -28.88
C ASP A 130 8.61 -22.91 -27.46
N LEU A 131 7.53 -22.32 -26.90
CA LEU A 131 7.01 -22.58 -25.57
C LEU A 131 5.76 -23.48 -25.59
N THR A 132 5.48 -24.19 -26.70
CA THR A 132 4.42 -25.20 -26.76
C THR A 132 4.67 -26.29 -25.70
N GLY A 133 3.71 -26.52 -24.83
CA GLY A 133 3.84 -27.44 -23.69
C GLY A 133 4.66 -26.91 -22.51
N VAL A 134 5.18 -25.68 -22.58
CA VAL A 134 5.90 -25.03 -21.47
C VAL A 134 4.99 -24.03 -20.77
N GLY A 135 4.91 -24.10 -19.44
CA GLY A 135 4.09 -23.20 -18.63
C GLY A 135 2.57 -23.42 -18.82
N PRO A 136 1.73 -22.51 -18.28
CA PRO A 136 0.28 -22.58 -18.39
C PRO A 136 -0.19 -22.49 -19.85
N ALA A 137 -1.30 -23.19 -20.20
CA ALA A 137 -1.87 -23.13 -21.54
C ALA A 137 -2.26 -21.69 -21.94
N ALA A 138 -2.85 -20.94 -21.04
CA ALA A 138 -3.24 -19.53 -21.23
C ALA A 138 -2.13 -18.54 -20.76
N TRP A 139 -0.86 -18.92 -20.91
CA TRP A 139 0.23 -18.09 -20.44
C TRP A 139 0.30 -16.76 -21.16
N ASN A 140 0.25 -15.69 -20.41
CA ASN A 140 0.30 -14.32 -20.89
C ASN A 140 1.13 -13.48 -19.92
N PHE A 141 2.43 -13.74 -19.96
CA PHE A 141 3.36 -12.96 -19.12
C PHE A 141 3.70 -11.61 -19.78
N ARG A 142 3.89 -10.61 -18.92
CA ARG A 142 4.28 -9.25 -19.29
C ARG A 142 5.66 -8.88 -18.81
N GLN A 143 6.33 -9.80 -18.15
CA GLN A 143 7.71 -9.64 -17.66
C GLN A 143 8.55 -10.83 -18.10
N LEU A 144 9.81 -10.56 -18.41
CA LEU A 144 10.82 -11.57 -18.65
C LEU A 144 12.06 -11.20 -17.83
N PHE A 145 12.66 -12.18 -17.20
CA PHE A 145 13.88 -11.99 -16.43
C PHE A 145 15.03 -12.75 -17.05
N VAL A 146 16.11 -12.05 -17.35
CA VAL A 146 17.34 -12.59 -17.95
C VAL A 146 18.46 -12.39 -16.94
N ASN A 147 19.09 -13.45 -16.49
CA ASN A 147 20.11 -13.43 -15.43
C ASN A 147 19.70 -12.54 -14.23
N ASN A 148 18.47 -12.77 -13.74
CA ASN A 148 17.89 -12.03 -12.62
C ASN A 148 17.69 -10.52 -12.86
N GLN A 149 17.70 -10.03 -14.10
CA GLN A 149 17.38 -8.66 -14.48
C GLN A 149 16.08 -8.65 -15.28
N ARG A 150 15.18 -7.67 -15.00
CA ARG A 150 13.97 -7.48 -15.79
C ARG A 150 14.32 -6.98 -17.18
N ALA A 151 14.07 -7.80 -18.21
CA ALA A 151 14.26 -7.43 -19.60
C ALA A 151 13.14 -6.50 -20.08
N ILE A 152 13.45 -5.67 -21.08
CA ILE A 152 12.55 -4.69 -21.63
C ILE A 152 11.62 -5.37 -22.63
N ARG A 153 10.32 -5.20 -22.50
CA ARG A 153 9.36 -5.65 -23.51
C ARG A 153 9.47 -4.73 -24.73
N ALA A 154 9.52 -5.31 -25.94
CA ALA A 154 9.64 -4.56 -27.20
C ALA A 154 8.70 -3.36 -27.21
N ARG A 155 9.24 -2.13 -27.36
CA ARG A 155 8.51 -0.89 -27.13
C ARG A 155 8.93 0.24 -28.05
N PHE A 156 8.01 1.20 -28.23
CA PHE A 156 8.28 2.46 -28.93
C PHE A 156 7.82 3.67 -28.10
N PRO A 157 8.63 4.73 -27.92
CA PRO A 157 10.06 4.79 -28.28
C PRO A 157 10.89 3.85 -27.39
N ASN A 158 12.11 3.53 -27.82
CA ASN A 158 13.04 2.69 -27.06
C ASN A 158 13.35 3.32 -25.70
N ALA A 159 13.56 2.47 -24.69
CA ALA A 159 13.77 2.91 -23.32
C ALA A 159 15.05 3.76 -23.11
N ASP A 160 16.08 3.54 -23.93
CA ASP A 160 17.35 4.25 -23.93
C ASP A 160 17.41 5.43 -24.93
N ALA A 161 16.32 5.68 -25.66
CA ALA A 161 16.23 6.83 -26.54
C ALA A 161 16.44 8.16 -25.77
N PRO A 162 17.00 9.21 -26.39
CA PRO A 162 17.13 10.52 -25.76
C PRO A 162 15.81 11.09 -25.25
N ASN A 163 14.69 10.73 -25.89
CA ASN A 163 13.33 10.97 -25.42
C ASN A 163 12.55 9.65 -25.49
N PRO A 164 12.44 8.91 -24.35
CA PRO A 164 11.83 7.58 -24.32
C PRO A 164 10.31 7.59 -24.25
N PHE A 165 9.67 8.71 -24.59
CA PHE A 165 8.23 8.91 -24.49
C PHE A 165 7.61 9.51 -25.75
N LEU A 166 6.38 9.11 -26.04
CA LEU A 166 5.43 9.84 -26.87
C LEU A 166 4.63 10.82 -26.00
N TYR A 167 4.05 11.84 -26.64
CA TYR A 167 3.25 12.86 -25.94
C TYR A 167 1.90 13.01 -26.62
N ALA A 168 0.84 12.92 -25.82
CA ALA A 168 -0.51 13.17 -26.32
C ALA A 168 -0.67 14.62 -26.73
N THR A 169 -1.29 14.84 -27.88
CA THR A 169 -1.78 16.16 -28.36
C THR A 169 -3.26 16.36 -27.99
N GLY A 170 -3.96 15.29 -27.59
CA GLY A 170 -5.34 15.23 -27.14
C GLY A 170 -5.71 13.84 -26.65
N GLY A 171 -6.97 13.67 -26.31
CA GLY A 171 -7.52 12.39 -25.88
C GLY A 171 -8.69 12.53 -24.91
N ASP A 172 -9.12 11.43 -24.34
CA ASP A 172 -10.10 11.33 -23.26
C ASP A 172 -9.86 10.03 -22.46
N LEU A 173 -10.90 9.49 -21.83
CA LEU A 173 -10.83 8.25 -21.04
C LEU A 173 -10.55 7.01 -21.90
N ASP A 174 -10.94 7.02 -23.19
CA ASP A 174 -10.96 5.86 -24.06
C ASP A 174 -9.96 5.93 -25.23
N HIS A 175 -9.22 7.02 -25.37
CA HIS A 175 -8.23 7.17 -26.43
C HIS A 175 -7.16 8.22 -26.12
N ALA A 176 -6.02 8.06 -26.77
CA ALA A 176 -4.99 9.08 -26.91
C ALA A 176 -4.95 9.57 -28.37
N VAL A 177 -4.54 10.82 -28.55
CA VAL A 177 -4.24 11.40 -29.87
C VAL A 177 -2.80 11.86 -29.85
N ILE A 178 -2.02 11.57 -30.91
CA ILE A 178 -0.66 12.04 -31.13
C ILE A 178 -0.52 12.61 -32.54
N ALA A 179 0.61 13.15 -32.86
CA ALA A 179 0.95 13.58 -34.21
C ALA A 179 0.84 12.37 -35.17
N PRO A 180 0.07 12.46 -36.27
CA PRO A 180 -0.21 11.30 -37.14
C PRO A 180 1.04 10.60 -37.69
N GLU A 181 2.08 11.34 -37.98
CA GLU A 181 3.34 10.84 -38.50
C GLU A 181 4.12 9.92 -37.52
N LEU A 182 3.77 9.97 -36.24
CA LEU A 182 4.36 9.10 -35.20
C LEU A 182 3.60 7.78 -35.04
N VAL A 183 2.40 7.67 -35.61
CA VAL A 183 1.56 6.48 -35.48
C VAL A 183 2.02 5.39 -36.43
N LYS A 184 2.27 4.20 -35.91
CA LYS A 184 2.55 3.02 -36.70
C LYS A 184 1.33 2.11 -36.79
N ALA A 185 0.92 1.77 -38.03
CA ALA A 185 -0.27 0.92 -38.26
C ALA A 185 -0.15 -0.47 -37.59
N SER A 186 1.07 -0.96 -37.42
CA SER A 186 1.38 -2.22 -36.74
C SER A 186 0.84 -2.29 -35.31
N TRP A 187 0.75 -1.17 -34.59
CA TRP A 187 0.24 -1.16 -33.22
C TRP A 187 -1.21 -1.60 -33.12
N GLY A 188 -2.06 -1.26 -34.12
CA GLY A 188 -3.46 -1.65 -34.17
C GLY A 188 -3.70 -3.12 -34.55
N ASN A 189 -2.71 -3.74 -35.16
CA ASN A 189 -2.76 -5.16 -35.56
C ASN A 189 -2.15 -6.09 -34.50
N ALA A 190 -1.41 -5.54 -33.55
CA ALA A 190 -0.76 -6.30 -32.51
C ALA A 190 -1.75 -6.66 -31.40
N ARG A 191 -2.08 -7.94 -31.27
CA ARG A 191 -3.08 -8.47 -30.32
C ARG A 191 -2.83 -8.07 -28.87
N ASP A 192 -1.56 -7.84 -28.52
CA ASP A 192 -1.09 -7.61 -27.15
C ASP A 192 -0.41 -6.25 -26.98
N ALA A 193 -0.59 -5.34 -27.94
CA ALA A 193 -0.10 -3.98 -27.83
C ALA A 193 -0.72 -3.27 -26.61
N GLN A 194 0.11 -2.65 -25.82
CA GLN A 194 -0.29 -1.93 -24.61
C GLN A 194 0.27 -0.51 -24.62
N ILE A 195 -0.49 0.41 -24.05
CA ILE A 195 -0.04 1.76 -23.72
C ILE A 195 0.18 1.86 -22.23
N ASN A 196 1.35 2.34 -21.83
CA ASN A 196 1.59 2.78 -20.47
C ASN A 196 1.64 4.30 -20.47
N ILE A 197 0.65 4.94 -19.89
CA ILE A 197 0.48 6.39 -19.93
C ILE A 197 0.40 7.01 -18.54
N VAL A 198 1.03 8.17 -18.38
CA VAL A 198 0.88 9.02 -17.19
C VAL A 198 -0.18 10.08 -17.52
N PRO A 199 -1.43 9.91 -17.03
CA PRO A 199 -2.57 10.71 -17.48
C PRO A 199 -2.68 12.05 -16.72
N GLN A 200 -3.81 12.72 -16.83
CA GLN A 200 -4.17 14.07 -16.43
C GLN A 200 -3.46 14.64 -15.18
N TRP A 201 -3.43 13.93 -14.08
CA TRP A 201 -2.86 14.44 -12.82
C TRP A 201 -1.36 14.16 -12.65
N ARG A 202 -0.76 13.32 -13.50
CA ARG A 202 0.69 13.04 -13.58
C ARG A 202 1.32 12.44 -12.31
N PHE A 203 0.51 11.90 -11.41
CA PHE A 203 1.02 11.28 -10.18
C PHE A 203 0.90 9.75 -10.14
N PHE A 204 0.40 9.13 -11.21
CA PHE A 204 0.32 7.68 -11.41
C PHE A 204 0.36 7.35 -12.91
N ASN A 205 0.49 6.08 -13.25
CA ASN A 205 0.39 5.60 -14.62
C ASN A 205 -0.78 4.63 -14.78
N GLN A 206 -1.29 4.51 -16.01
CA GLN A 206 -2.33 3.56 -16.42
C GLN A 206 -1.77 2.63 -17.49
N TRP A 207 -2.19 1.37 -17.42
CA TRP A 207 -1.90 0.35 -18.40
C TRP A 207 -3.18 -0.04 -19.12
N ASN A 208 -3.23 0.17 -20.42
CA ASN A 208 -4.40 -0.14 -21.23
C ASN A 208 -3.98 -0.94 -22.47
N THR A 209 -4.86 -1.83 -22.93
CA THR A 209 -4.65 -2.54 -24.21
C THR A 209 -5.03 -1.62 -25.36
N VAL A 210 -4.19 -1.52 -26.38
CA VAL A 210 -4.51 -0.83 -27.63
C VAL A 210 -5.49 -1.70 -28.41
N THR A 211 -6.62 -1.12 -28.82
CA THR A 211 -7.68 -1.86 -29.55
C THR A 211 -7.77 -1.48 -31.01
N LYS A 212 -7.43 -0.24 -31.33
CA LYS A 212 -7.46 0.28 -32.70
C LYS A 212 -6.51 1.47 -32.83
N VAL A 213 -5.97 1.64 -34.01
CA VAL A 213 -5.10 2.76 -34.35
C VAL A 213 -5.55 3.35 -35.68
N ASP A 214 -5.68 4.66 -35.72
CA ASP A 214 -5.93 5.43 -36.94
C ASP A 214 -4.72 6.34 -37.22
N ALA A 215 -3.92 5.93 -38.19
CA ALA A 215 -2.71 6.66 -38.57
C ALA A 215 -2.99 8.00 -39.30
N GLN A 216 -4.21 8.20 -39.82
CA GLN A 216 -4.55 9.47 -40.49
C GLN A 216 -4.88 10.57 -39.49
N THR A 217 -5.54 10.21 -38.38
CA THR A 217 -5.96 11.16 -37.35
C THR A 217 -5.05 11.17 -36.12
N GLY A 218 -4.10 10.26 -36.03
CA GLY A 218 -3.26 10.11 -34.85
C GLY A 218 -3.96 9.47 -33.64
N ARG A 219 -5.15 8.88 -33.83
CA ARG A 219 -5.98 8.35 -32.75
C ARG A 219 -5.61 6.91 -32.40
N ILE A 220 -5.39 6.68 -31.11
CA ILE A 220 -5.09 5.37 -30.51
C ILE A 220 -6.21 5.04 -29.53
N GLU A 221 -7.09 4.10 -29.86
CA GLU A 221 -8.18 3.64 -29.01
C GLU A 221 -7.67 2.61 -28.01
N ILE A 222 -8.15 2.69 -26.78
CA ILE A 222 -7.72 1.84 -25.68
C ILE A 222 -8.90 1.14 -25.00
N ALA A 223 -8.65 -0.11 -24.58
CA ALA A 223 -9.63 -0.88 -23.83
C ALA A 223 -9.75 -0.39 -22.38
N ASP A 224 -10.82 -0.81 -21.75
CA ASP A 224 -11.43 -0.35 -20.52
C ASP A 224 -10.70 -0.72 -19.22
N SER A 225 -9.53 -1.36 -19.31
CA SER A 225 -8.96 -2.05 -18.17
C SER A 225 -8.59 -1.13 -16.99
N GLU A 226 -8.18 0.13 -17.24
CA GLU A 226 -7.72 1.04 -16.19
C GLU A 226 -8.09 2.50 -16.46
N ARG A 227 -9.27 2.76 -16.97
CA ARG A 227 -9.75 4.13 -17.23
C ARG A 227 -10.02 4.88 -15.93
N HIS A 228 -8.99 5.54 -15.43
CA HIS A 228 -9.09 6.30 -14.19
C HIS A 228 -9.08 7.81 -14.41
N ALA A 229 -8.24 8.30 -15.30
CA ALA A 229 -8.08 9.71 -15.60
C ALA A 229 -8.00 9.95 -17.10
N LYS A 230 -8.48 11.13 -17.51
CA LYS A 230 -8.45 11.57 -18.90
C LYS A 230 -7.03 11.68 -19.41
N ILE A 231 -6.86 11.39 -20.69
CA ILE A 231 -5.66 11.68 -21.43
C ILE A 231 -5.81 13.09 -21.99
N ILE A 232 -4.86 13.96 -21.66
CA ILE A 232 -4.87 15.37 -22.04
C ILE A 232 -3.55 15.73 -22.73
N PRO A 233 -3.50 16.88 -23.47
CA PRO A 233 -2.25 17.32 -24.09
C PRO A 233 -1.07 17.36 -23.13
N GLY A 234 0.07 16.84 -23.58
CA GLY A 234 1.31 16.78 -22.80
C GLY A 234 1.41 15.58 -21.85
N ASN A 235 0.43 14.69 -21.79
CA ASN A 235 0.62 13.40 -21.12
C ASN A 235 1.61 12.55 -21.89
N TRP A 236 2.52 11.89 -21.19
CA TRP A 236 3.58 11.07 -21.78
C TRP A 236 3.30 9.58 -21.61
N PHE A 237 3.73 8.81 -22.59
CA PHE A 237 3.49 7.38 -22.64
C PHE A 237 4.45 6.67 -23.58
N TRP A 238 4.38 5.36 -23.63
CA TRP A 238 4.96 4.50 -24.65
C TRP A 238 4.01 3.39 -25.04
N ILE A 239 4.23 2.81 -26.19
CA ILE A 239 3.52 1.61 -26.67
C ILE A 239 4.49 0.42 -26.53
N GLU A 240 4.01 -0.73 -26.05
CA GLU A 240 4.82 -1.94 -25.95
C GLU A 240 4.03 -3.20 -26.34
N GLY A 241 4.76 -4.32 -26.49
CA GLY A 241 4.16 -5.60 -26.85
C GLY A 241 3.82 -5.69 -28.34
N VAL A 242 4.63 -5.06 -29.17
CA VAL A 242 4.56 -5.08 -30.64
C VAL A 242 5.83 -5.71 -31.18
N ARG A 243 5.68 -6.73 -32.07
CA ARG A 243 6.83 -7.49 -32.63
C ARG A 243 7.76 -6.61 -33.45
N GLU A 244 7.20 -5.66 -34.20
CA GLU A 244 7.92 -4.73 -35.06
C GLU A 244 8.79 -3.72 -34.29
N GLU A 245 8.53 -3.57 -33.01
CA GLU A 245 9.31 -2.72 -32.09
C GLU A 245 10.41 -3.51 -31.35
N LEU A 246 10.66 -4.77 -31.74
CA LEU A 246 11.77 -5.57 -31.20
C LEU A 246 13.05 -5.25 -31.98
N ASP A 247 13.68 -4.12 -31.68
CA ASP A 247 14.79 -3.56 -32.44
C ASP A 247 16.02 -3.15 -31.60
N GLN A 248 15.93 -3.26 -30.25
CA GLN A 248 17.03 -2.95 -29.33
C GLN A 248 17.53 -4.20 -28.58
N PRO A 249 18.85 -4.36 -28.39
CA PRO A 249 19.40 -5.42 -27.56
C PRO A 249 18.84 -5.39 -26.13
N GLY A 250 18.41 -6.54 -25.64
CA GLY A 250 17.77 -6.70 -24.32
C GLY A 250 16.25 -6.71 -24.37
N GLU A 251 15.66 -6.41 -25.52
CA GLU A 251 14.22 -6.48 -25.70
C GLU A 251 13.71 -7.88 -26.02
N TRP A 252 12.43 -8.10 -25.69
CA TRP A 252 11.73 -9.35 -25.93
C TRP A 252 10.27 -9.13 -26.36
N PHE A 253 9.73 -10.13 -27.07
CA PHE A 253 8.35 -10.17 -27.48
C PHE A 253 7.82 -11.62 -27.37
N PHE A 254 6.62 -11.83 -26.82
CA PHE A 254 5.95 -13.12 -26.79
C PHE A 254 4.72 -13.14 -27.67
N ASP A 255 4.79 -13.94 -28.75
CA ASP A 255 3.61 -14.21 -29.57
C ASP A 255 2.77 -15.30 -28.94
N ARG A 256 1.65 -14.91 -28.35
CA ARG A 256 0.72 -15.85 -27.70
C ARG A 256 0.02 -16.79 -28.66
N ALA A 257 -0.17 -16.39 -29.93
CA ALA A 257 -0.86 -17.21 -30.91
C ALA A 257 -0.01 -18.42 -31.33
N THR A 258 1.27 -18.19 -31.54
CA THR A 258 2.22 -19.23 -31.95
C THR A 258 2.99 -19.81 -30.77
N ARG A 259 2.83 -19.25 -29.55
CA ARG A 259 3.60 -19.56 -28.33
C ARG A 259 5.11 -19.43 -28.52
N ARG A 260 5.55 -18.50 -29.37
CA ARG A 260 6.96 -18.21 -29.58
C ARG A 260 7.41 -17.01 -28.79
N LEU A 261 8.45 -17.19 -28.01
CA LEU A 261 9.16 -16.12 -27.34
C LEU A 261 10.34 -15.69 -28.20
N HIS A 262 10.40 -14.40 -28.50
CA HIS A 262 11.45 -13.74 -29.24
C HIS A 262 12.28 -12.88 -28.28
N TYR A 263 13.60 -12.91 -28.46
CA TYR A 263 14.54 -12.11 -27.67
C TYR A 263 15.68 -11.63 -28.55
N LEU A 264 16.02 -10.36 -28.43
CA LEU A 264 17.17 -9.75 -29.08
C LEU A 264 18.28 -9.57 -28.04
N PRO A 265 19.25 -10.50 -27.93
CA PRO A 265 20.31 -10.38 -26.95
C PRO A 265 21.35 -9.33 -27.36
N THR A 266 22.16 -8.90 -26.41
CA THR A 266 23.36 -8.12 -26.70
C THR A 266 24.24 -8.87 -27.74
N PRO A 267 24.81 -8.18 -28.72
CA PRO A 267 25.64 -8.84 -29.76
C PRO A 267 26.69 -9.79 -29.18
N GLY A 268 26.73 -11.01 -29.72
CA GLY A 268 27.65 -12.06 -29.28
C GLY A 268 27.17 -12.92 -28.11
N VAL A 269 26.03 -12.61 -27.51
CA VAL A 269 25.47 -13.41 -26.42
C VAL A 269 24.52 -14.48 -26.98
N ASP A 270 24.72 -15.73 -26.56
CA ASP A 270 23.84 -16.87 -26.87
C ASP A 270 22.82 -17.04 -25.73
N PRO A 271 21.51 -16.87 -25.98
CA PRO A 271 20.46 -17.04 -24.96
C PRO A 271 20.42 -18.44 -24.35
N ASN A 272 20.95 -19.46 -25.01
CA ASN A 272 21.07 -20.81 -24.48
C ASN A 272 22.02 -20.90 -23.26
N THR A 273 22.83 -19.88 -23.02
CA THR A 273 23.75 -19.81 -21.88
C THR A 273 23.17 -18.98 -20.71
N LEU A 274 22.00 -18.38 -20.89
CA LEU A 274 21.41 -17.47 -19.94
C LEU A 274 20.35 -18.18 -19.08
N GLU A 275 20.20 -17.73 -17.82
CA GLU A 275 19.03 -18.03 -17.01
C GLU A 275 17.89 -17.10 -17.43
N ILE A 276 16.86 -17.65 -18.08
CA ILE A 276 15.70 -16.88 -18.51
C ILE A 276 14.45 -17.43 -17.83
N VAL A 277 13.69 -16.55 -17.16
CA VAL A 277 12.50 -16.91 -16.39
C VAL A 277 11.34 -16.00 -16.77
N ALA A 278 10.16 -16.58 -17.00
CA ALA A 278 8.91 -15.84 -17.16
C ALA A 278 7.94 -16.14 -16.02
N PRO A 279 7.23 -15.15 -15.48
CA PRO A 279 6.28 -15.34 -14.39
C PRO A 279 5.10 -16.25 -14.78
N VAL A 280 4.60 -17.01 -13.80
CA VAL A 280 3.38 -17.83 -13.92
C VAL A 280 2.36 -17.52 -12.85
N LEU A 281 2.77 -16.93 -11.73
CA LEU A 281 1.91 -16.59 -10.59
C LEU A 281 2.01 -15.10 -10.25
N ASN A 282 0.89 -14.50 -9.90
CA ASN A 282 0.83 -13.13 -9.39
C ASN A 282 1.12 -13.07 -7.89
N ARG A 283 1.05 -14.21 -7.21
CA ARG A 283 1.22 -14.32 -5.75
C ARG A 283 1.88 -15.64 -5.38
N ILE A 284 2.70 -15.62 -4.33
CA ILE A 284 3.41 -16.81 -3.84
C ILE A 284 2.74 -17.38 -2.59
N VAL A 285 2.32 -16.51 -1.67
CA VAL A 285 1.64 -16.91 -0.42
C VAL A 285 0.32 -16.17 -0.28
N ASN A 286 -0.70 -16.90 0.13
CA ASN A 286 -2.03 -16.41 0.41
C ASN A 286 -2.47 -16.91 1.80
N ALA A 287 -2.28 -16.09 2.83
CA ALA A 287 -2.75 -16.39 4.18
C ALA A 287 -4.07 -15.65 4.44
N GLN A 288 -5.16 -16.40 4.62
CA GLN A 288 -6.51 -15.86 4.57
C GLN A 288 -7.40 -16.42 5.67
N GLY A 289 -7.80 -15.56 6.60
CA GLY A 289 -8.93 -15.80 7.51
C GLY A 289 -10.26 -15.41 6.87
N ASP A 290 -11.33 -15.43 7.65
CA ASP A 290 -12.66 -14.98 7.23
C ASP A 290 -13.16 -13.90 8.19
N VAL A 291 -13.28 -12.68 7.67
CA VAL A 291 -13.75 -11.52 8.44
C VAL A 291 -15.20 -11.64 8.88
N ASN A 292 -16.05 -12.32 8.10
CA ASN A 292 -17.46 -12.50 8.43
C ASN A 292 -17.64 -13.56 9.52
N ALA A 293 -16.84 -14.61 9.48
CA ALA A 293 -16.78 -15.64 10.54
C ALA A 293 -15.94 -15.23 11.75
N GLY A 294 -15.20 -14.10 11.66
CA GLY A 294 -14.30 -13.63 12.70
C GLY A 294 -13.08 -14.53 12.90
N THR A 295 -12.68 -15.30 11.88
CA THR A 295 -11.54 -16.22 11.96
C THR A 295 -10.29 -15.62 11.32
N HIS A 296 -9.14 -15.95 11.87
CA HIS A 296 -7.84 -15.41 11.45
C HIS A 296 -6.82 -16.52 11.25
N VAL A 297 -5.87 -16.28 10.33
CA VAL A 297 -4.59 -17.00 10.36
C VAL A 297 -3.69 -16.29 11.36
N HIS A 298 -3.09 -17.02 12.30
CA HIS A 298 -2.30 -16.41 13.36
C HIS A 298 -1.05 -17.18 13.74
N HIS A 299 -0.03 -16.43 14.25
CA HIS A 299 1.25 -17.00 14.69
C HIS A 299 1.92 -17.88 13.62
N VAL A 300 1.89 -17.39 12.37
CA VAL A 300 2.61 -17.96 11.23
C VAL A 300 3.75 -17.01 10.85
N HIS A 301 4.94 -17.54 10.72
CA HIS A 301 6.14 -16.75 10.48
C HIS A 301 6.92 -17.24 9.27
N PHE A 302 7.44 -16.30 8.46
CA PHE A 302 8.38 -16.59 7.37
C PHE A 302 9.73 -15.98 7.71
N ASP A 303 10.82 -16.76 7.58
CA ASP A 303 12.16 -16.32 7.94
C ASP A 303 13.23 -16.78 6.93
N GLY A 304 14.01 -15.84 6.42
CA GLY A 304 15.19 -16.09 5.59
C GLY A 304 14.93 -16.60 4.16
N ILE A 305 13.71 -16.48 3.65
CA ILE A 305 13.30 -16.95 2.32
C ILE A 305 13.37 -15.82 1.30
N ALA A 306 13.84 -16.12 0.07
CA ALA A 306 13.76 -15.22 -1.06
C ALA A 306 12.51 -15.52 -1.91
N PHE A 307 11.71 -14.50 -2.23
CA PHE A 307 10.52 -14.56 -3.07
C PHE A 307 10.79 -13.84 -4.38
N ARG A 308 10.56 -14.51 -5.54
CA ARG A 308 10.95 -13.97 -6.85
C ARG A 308 9.92 -14.20 -7.93
N TYR A 309 9.91 -13.29 -8.93
CA TYR A 309 9.33 -13.44 -10.25
C TYR A 309 7.80 -13.58 -10.25
N THR A 310 7.10 -12.79 -9.43
CA THR A 310 5.65 -12.70 -9.57
C THR A 310 5.28 -11.82 -10.77
N GLU A 311 4.14 -12.14 -11.41
CA GLU A 311 3.56 -11.32 -12.47
C GLU A 311 2.76 -10.15 -11.88
N PHE A 312 2.39 -9.20 -12.73
CA PHE A 312 1.41 -8.17 -12.42
C PHE A 312 0.16 -8.31 -13.30
N SER A 313 -0.97 -7.87 -12.79
CA SER A 313 -2.26 -7.93 -13.48
C SER A 313 -2.61 -6.58 -14.12
N LEU A 314 -3.38 -6.64 -15.20
CA LEU A 314 -4.16 -5.51 -15.71
C LEU A 314 -5.59 -5.57 -15.17
N GLY A 315 -6.33 -4.46 -15.28
CA GLY A 315 -7.75 -4.43 -14.94
C GLY A 315 -8.03 -4.37 -13.44
N HIS A 316 -7.20 -3.66 -12.70
CA HIS A 316 -7.45 -3.38 -11.29
C HIS A 316 -8.72 -2.57 -11.07
N ILE A 317 -9.29 -2.66 -9.88
CA ILE A 317 -10.44 -1.86 -9.45
C ILE A 317 -10.14 -0.37 -9.61
N GLU A 318 -8.88 0.00 -9.40
CA GLU A 318 -8.39 1.35 -9.60
C GLU A 318 -6.92 1.35 -10.02
N ALA A 319 -6.55 2.15 -11.02
CA ALA A 319 -5.17 2.24 -11.53
C ALA A 319 -4.15 2.65 -10.46
N ARG A 320 -4.58 3.29 -9.38
CA ARG A 320 -3.72 3.78 -8.30
C ARG A 320 -3.43 2.73 -7.23
N VAL A 321 -4.42 1.88 -6.93
CA VAL A 321 -4.26 0.82 -5.92
C VAL A 321 -4.38 -0.53 -6.58
N HIS A 322 -3.28 -1.22 -6.71
CA HIS A 322 -3.26 -2.57 -7.27
C HIS A 322 -2.91 -3.59 -6.20
N THR A 323 -3.46 -4.78 -6.33
CA THR A 323 -3.45 -5.82 -5.31
C THR A 323 -2.49 -6.97 -5.62
N ASP A 324 -1.64 -6.80 -6.64
CA ASP A 324 -0.56 -7.75 -6.91
C ASP A 324 0.48 -7.70 -5.80
N THR A 325 0.83 -8.85 -5.26
CA THR A 325 1.74 -8.95 -4.13
C THR A 325 2.39 -10.34 -4.08
N ALA A 326 3.61 -10.42 -3.57
CA ALA A 326 4.24 -11.72 -3.35
C ALA A 326 3.58 -12.49 -2.19
N ILE A 327 3.26 -11.80 -1.08
CA ILE A 327 2.57 -12.36 0.09
C ILE A 327 1.33 -11.54 0.39
N MET A 328 0.18 -12.18 0.57
CA MET A 328 -1.04 -11.57 1.10
C MET A 328 -1.34 -12.12 2.50
N PHE A 329 -1.59 -11.21 3.42
CA PHE A 329 -2.13 -11.46 4.75
C PHE A 329 -3.50 -10.78 4.86
N GLU A 330 -4.55 -11.55 4.79
CA GLU A 330 -5.93 -11.10 4.94
C GLU A 330 -6.53 -11.69 6.20
N ASN A 331 -7.01 -10.85 7.10
CA ASN A 331 -7.50 -11.25 8.41
C ASN A 331 -6.45 -12.13 9.14
N THR A 332 -5.31 -11.53 9.44
CA THR A 332 -4.19 -12.23 10.09
C THR A 332 -3.80 -11.55 11.41
N LEU A 333 -3.39 -12.35 12.39
CA LEU A 333 -2.97 -11.88 13.70
C LEU A 333 -1.59 -12.40 14.08
N ASP A 334 -0.72 -11.52 14.59
CA ASP A 334 0.55 -11.92 15.20
C ASP A 334 1.46 -12.75 14.26
N CYS A 335 1.34 -12.53 12.93
CA CYS A 335 2.18 -13.15 11.92
C CYS A 335 3.42 -12.30 11.64
N SER A 336 4.45 -12.90 11.02
CA SER A 336 5.63 -12.12 10.63
C SER A 336 6.29 -12.60 9.34
N VAL A 337 6.91 -11.66 8.64
CA VAL A 337 7.83 -11.88 7.53
C VAL A 337 9.12 -11.17 7.90
N ARG A 338 10.21 -11.90 8.08
CA ARG A 338 11.47 -11.34 8.56
C ARG A 338 12.69 -11.96 7.87
N ASN A 339 13.76 -11.18 7.76
CA ASN A 339 15.01 -11.57 7.12
C ASN A 339 14.82 -12.13 5.70
N CYS A 340 13.69 -11.83 5.07
CA CYS A 340 13.32 -12.30 3.75
C CYS A 340 13.78 -11.34 2.64
N ARG A 341 13.85 -11.84 1.41
CA ARG A 341 14.19 -11.04 0.24
C ARG A 341 13.08 -11.14 -0.80
N PHE A 342 12.70 -10.01 -1.36
CA PHE A 342 11.74 -9.88 -2.44
C PHE A 342 12.43 -9.23 -3.62
N GLU A 343 12.62 -9.98 -4.69
CA GLU A 343 13.40 -9.53 -5.83
C GLU A 343 12.63 -9.78 -7.13
N ASN A 344 12.54 -8.76 -7.99
CA ASN A 344 11.88 -8.90 -9.30
C ASN A 344 10.43 -9.38 -9.20
N ILE A 345 9.67 -8.78 -8.30
CA ILE A 345 8.24 -9.08 -8.12
C ILE A 345 7.38 -8.06 -8.88
N GLY A 346 6.21 -8.48 -9.37
CA GLY A 346 5.31 -7.65 -10.19
C GLY A 346 4.53 -6.60 -9.40
N GLY A 347 4.34 -6.79 -8.10
CA GLY A 347 3.56 -5.92 -7.22
C GLY A 347 4.28 -5.54 -5.94
N TYR A 348 3.58 -5.53 -4.80
CA TYR A 348 4.15 -5.30 -3.48
C TYR A 348 4.78 -6.56 -2.89
N ALA A 349 5.71 -6.41 -1.94
CA ALA A 349 6.26 -7.56 -1.23
C ALA A 349 5.21 -8.18 -0.30
N LEU A 350 4.53 -7.36 0.50
CA LEU A 350 3.48 -7.79 1.43
C LEU A 350 2.23 -6.91 1.28
N TRP A 351 1.07 -7.53 1.29
CA TRP A 351 -0.21 -6.87 1.43
C TRP A 351 -0.90 -7.32 2.72
N LEU A 352 -1.13 -6.37 3.63
CA LEU A 352 -1.97 -6.53 4.82
C LEU A 352 -3.37 -6.02 4.49
N HIS A 353 -4.37 -6.89 4.58
CA HIS A 353 -5.74 -6.58 4.18
C HIS A 353 -6.74 -6.86 5.29
N LEU A 354 -7.79 -6.02 5.35
CA LEU A 354 -8.89 -6.10 6.32
C LEU A 354 -8.40 -6.15 7.77
N ASP A 355 -8.90 -7.09 8.57
CA ASP A 355 -8.59 -7.24 9.99
C ASP A 355 -7.24 -7.90 10.24
N SER A 356 -6.17 -7.32 9.67
CA SER A 356 -4.80 -7.78 9.85
C SER A 356 -4.09 -6.94 10.91
N ARG A 357 -3.76 -7.56 12.04
CA ARG A 357 -3.27 -6.86 13.25
C ARG A 357 -2.02 -7.48 13.84
N ARG A 358 -1.16 -6.65 14.40
CA ARG A 358 0.08 -7.04 15.11
C ARG A 358 1.02 -7.91 14.27
N ASN A 359 0.92 -7.75 12.93
CA ASN A 359 1.85 -8.42 12.03
C ASN A 359 3.14 -7.62 11.92
N LYS A 360 4.25 -8.31 11.64
CA LYS A 360 5.58 -7.69 11.52
C LYS A 360 6.21 -7.97 10.17
N PHE A 361 6.64 -6.91 9.50
CA PHE A 361 7.51 -6.96 8.33
C PHE A 361 8.86 -6.36 8.72
N ASP A 362 9.83 -7.21 9.05
CA ASP A 362 11.02 -6.80 9.77
C ASP A 362 12.32 -7.33 9.15
N ARG A 363 13.33 -6.46 8.96
CA ARG A 363 14.65 -6.80 8.39
C ARG A 363 14.58 -7.47 7.01
N ASN A 364 13.62 -7.10 6.19
CA ASN A 364 13.51 -7.61 4.83
C ASN A 364 14.22 -6.70 3.83
N THR A 365 14.59 -7.26 2.70
CA THR A 365 15.07 -6.52 1.53
C THR A 365 14.07 -6.66 0.40
N VAL A 366 13.61 -5.54 -0.16
CA VAL A 366 12.74 -5.47 -1.33
C VAL A 366 13.47 -4.73 -2.44
N ARG A 367 13.66 -5.37 -3.59
CA ARG A 367 14.36 -4.77 -4.75
C ARG A 367 13.64 -5.07 -6.06
N ASN A 368 13.65 -4.08 -6.98
CA ASN A 368 13.05 -4.21 -8.31
C ASN A 368 11.58 -4.63 -8.28
N SER A 369 10.83 -4.14 -7.29
CA SER A 369 9.39 -4.36 -7.18
C SER A 369 8.62 -3.53 -8.20
N GLY A 370 7.62 -4.13 -8.82
CA GLY A 370 6.70 -3.42 -9.71
C GLY A 370 5.84 -2.38 -8.98
N GLY A 371 5.44 -2.67 -7.74
CA GLY A 371 4.67 -1.79 -6.86
C GLY A 371 5.51 -1.18 -5.75
N GLY A 372 5.73 -1.91 -4.67
CA GLY A 372 6.42 -1.35 -3.51
C GLY A 372 6.80 -2.37 -2.45
N GLY A 373 7.07 -1.87 -1.24
CA GLY A 373 7.37 -2.70 -0.07
C GLY A 373 6.10 -3.30 0.54
N VAL A 374 5.33 -2.49 1.26
CA VAL A 374 4.14 -2.96 1.99
C VAL A 374 2.91 -2.15 1.59
N LEU A 375 1.81 -2.86 1.32
CA LEU A 375 0.49 -2.30 1.10
C LEU A 375 -0.41 -2.66 2.29
N MET A 376 -1.16 -1.70 2.83
CA MET A 376 -2.15 -1.92 3.88
C MET A 376 -3.48 -1.33 3.45
N THR A 377 -4.54 -2.15 3.36
CA THR A 377 -5.86 -1.68 2.91
C THR A 377 -7.01 -2.25 3.74
N GLY A 378 -8.02 -1.42 3.94
CA GLY A 378 -9.35 -1.85 4.41
C GLY A 378 -10.18 -2.45 3.27
N ALA A 379 -11.50 -2.59 3.49
CA ALA A 379 -12.42 -3.16 2.50
C ALA A 379 -12.59 -2.32 1.24
N ARG A 380 -12.36 -1.03 1.32
CA ARG A 380 -12.49 -0.09 0.19
C ARG A 380 -11.13 0.15 -0.45
N LEU A 381 -11.05 -0.13 -1.73
CA LEU A 381 -9.85 0.13 -2.55
C LEU A 381 -10.06 1.31 -3.52
N SER A 382 -11.30 1.75 -3.74
CA SER A 382 -11.57 2.84 -4.67
C SER A 382 -11.49 4.19 -3.98
N TYR A 383 -10.72 5.07 -4.59
CA TYR A 383 -10.63 6.49 -4.25
C TYR A 383 -11.81 7.30 -4.78
N MET A 384 -12.35 6.89 -5.92
CA MET A 384 -13.31 7.66 -6.72
C MET A 384 -14.74 7.21 -6.53
N ASP A 385 -14.93 5.97 -6.09
CA ASP A 385 -16.24 5.36 -6.00
C ASP A 385 -16.34 4.56 -4.70
N ASP A 386 -16.95 5.18 -3.70
CA ASP A 386 -17.20 4.54 -2.39
C ASP A 386 -18.08 3.28 -2.49
N THR A 387 -18.68 3.01 -3.65
CA THR A 387 -19.46 1.78 -3.90
C THR A 387 -18.58 0.61 -4.33
N LYS A 388 -17.36 0.86 -4.80
CA LYS A 388 -16.41 -0.19 -5.16
C LYS A 388 -15.73 -0.74 -3.91
N ILE A 389 -16.28 -1.82 -3.41
CA ILE A 389 -15.78 -2.55 -2.25
C ILE A 389 -15.08 -3.80 -2.75
N TYR A 390 -13.79 -3.98 -2.43
CA TYR A 390 -13.03 -5.18 -2.79
C TYR A 390 -13.58 -6.42 -2.10
N THR A 391 -13.87 -6.30 -0.80
CA THR A 391 -14.47 -7.37 -0.01
C THR A 391 -15.83 -6.90 0.52
N PRO A 392 -16.94 -7.37 -0.08
CA PRO A 392 -18.27 -7.00 0.38
C PRO A 392 -18.61 -7.63 1.73
N GLY A 393 -19.42 -6.94 2.51
CA GLY A 393 -19.93 -7.45 3.77
C GLY A 393 -19.87 -6.42 4.91
N ALA A 394 -20.84 -6.49 5.82
CA ALA A 394 -20.95 -5.55 6.93
C ALA A 394 -19.76 -5.64 7.92
N ALA A 395 -19.18 -6.82 8.09
CA ALA A 395 -18.01 -7.01 8.96
C ALA A 395 -16.74 -6.42 8.30
N ALA A 396 -16.49 -6.69 7.00
CA ALA A 396 -15.37 -6.16 6.25
C ALA A 396 -15.38 -4.62 6.25
N ALA A 397 -16.55 -4.00 6.15
CA ALA A 397 -16.70 -2.54 6.14
C ALA A 397 -16.23 -1.85 7.43
N LYS A 398 -16.04 -2.57 8.53
CA LYS A 398 -15.71 -2.03 9.86
C LYS A 398 -14.23 -2.16 10.23
N VAL A 399 -13.44 -2.83 9.41
CA VAL A 399 -12.06 -3.20 9.75
C VAL A 399 -11.03 -2.66 8.76
N ALA A 400 -9.84 -2.44 9.25
CA ALA A 400 -8.66 -2.06 8.49
C ALA A 400 -7.41 -2.51 9.24
N PRO A 401 -6.25 -2.66 8.58
CA PRO A 401 -5.02 -3.08 9.23
C PRO A 401 -4.53 -2.07 10.28
N PHE A 402 -4.25 -2.51 11.51
CA PHE A 402 -3.70 -1.68 12.58
C PHE A 402 -2.79 -2.45 13.54
N LEU A 403 -2.00 -1.73 14.32
CA LEU A 403 -0.96 -2.27 15.21
C LEU A 403 0.12 -3.09 14.49
N ASN A 404 0.25 -2.93 13.17
CA ASN A 404 1.30 -3.62 12.43
C ASN A 404 2.61 -2.83 12.47
N GLU A 405 3.73 -3.53 12.34
CA GLU A 405 5.07 -2.97 12.38
C GLU A 405 5.79 -3.25 11.06
N VAL A 406 6.28 -2.19 10.40
CA VAL A 406 7.19 -2.25 9.25
C VAL A 406 8.50 -1.66 9.68
N THR A 407 9.48 -2.51 10.01
CA THR A 407 10.68 -2.07 10.71
C THR A 407 11.96 -2.63 10.11
N ARG A 408 13.01 -1.78 10.04
CA ARG A 408 14.39 -2.19 9.68
C ARG A 408 14.50 -2.84 8.30
N ASN A 409 13.63 -2.46 7.37
CA ASN A 409 13.65 -2.98 6.01
C ASN A 409 14.49 -2.09 5.09
N THR A 410 15.05 -2.70 4.05
CA THR A 410 15.63 -2.02 2.89
C THR A 410 14.67 -2.17 1.71
N VAL A 411 14.20 -1.06 1.15
CA VAL A 411 13.28 -1.04 0.01
C VAL A 411 13.84 -0.14 -1.07
N GLU A 412 14.27 -0.72 -2.19
CA GLU A 412 15.01 -0.02 -3.23
C GLU A 412 14.51 -0.36 -4.63
N HIS A 413 14.58 0.61 -5.55
CA HIS A 413 14.23 0.43 -6.96
C HIS A 413 12.78 -0.05 -7.15
N CYS A 414 11.85 0.54 -6.41
CA CYS A 414 10.44 0.14 -6.39
C CYS A 414 9.54 1.06 -7.22
N GLY A 415 8.34 0.55 -7.58
CA GLY A 415 7.40 1.27 -8.44
C GLY A 415 7.74 1.21 -9.92
N LYS A 416 8.51 0.20 -10.37
CA LYS A 416 8.99 0.12 -11.75
C LYS A 416 7.89 -0.22 -12.77
N ILE A 417 6.73 -0.68 -12.32
CA ILE A 417 5.57 -1.00 -13.16
C ILE A 417 4.39 -0.07 -12.81
N ARG A 418 4.12 0.11 -11.52
CA ARG A 418 3.05 0.94 -10.99
C ARG A 418 3.64 2.15 -10.27
N TYR A 419 3.56 3.31 -10.91
CA TYR A 419 4.21 4.53 -10.43
C TYR A 419 3.61 5.09 -9.13
N TYR A 420 2.37 4.72 -8.82
CA TYR A 420 1.73 5.09 -7.55
C TYR A 420 2.27 4.28 -6.35
N GLY A 421 3.08 3.26 -6.60
CA GLY A 421 3.76 2.45 -5.60
C GLY A 421 4.86 3.22 -4.85
N GLY A 422 5.30 2.63 -3.73
CA GLY A 422 6.34 3.23 -2.91
C GLY A 422 6.85 2.29 -1.83
N GLY A 423 7.50 2.83 -0.81
CA GLY A 423 8.03 2.03 0.30
C GLY A 423 6.92 1.36 1.11
N VAL A 424 6.06 2.17 1.72
CA VAL A 424 4.86 1.72 2.46
C VAL A 424 3.66 2.53 2.03
N HIS A 425 2.59 1.86 1.68
CA HIS A 425 1.34 2.49 1.28
C HIS A 425 0.21 2.04 2.23
N LEU A 426 -0.30 2.98 3.00
CA LEU A 426 -1.45 2.80 3.88
C LEU A 426 -2.69 3.44 3.22
N ASP A 427 -3.63 2.63 2.79
CA ASP A 427 -4.99 3.05 2.41
C ASP A 427 -5.97 2.28 3.30
N SER A 428 -5.90 2.57 4.60
CA SER A 428 -6.45 1.72 5.64
C SER A 428 -7.77 2.22 6.20
N ARG A 429 -8.50 3.08 5.48
CA ARG A 429 -9.82 3.53 5.94
C ARG A 429 -10.82 2.37 5.87
N PRO A 430 -11.43 1.97 7.00
CA PRO A 430 -12.61 1.15 6.96
C PRO A 430 -13.77 1.92 6.32
N ALA A 431 -14.78 1.23 5.81
CA ALA A 431 -15.98 1.86 5.26
C ALA A 431 -16.77 2.66 6.29
N SER A 432 -16.72 2.25 7.56
CA SER A 432 -17.18 3.02 8.73
C SER A 432 -15.96 3.59 9.46
N MET A 433 -15.99 4.85 9.89
CA MET A 433 -14.90 5.44 10.63
C MET A 433 -14.75 4.74 11.98
N THR A 434 -13.64 4.02 12.16
CA THR A 434 -13.22 3.44 13.43
C THR A 434 -12.03 4.23 13.96
N MET A 435 -11.91 4.35 15.27
CA MET A 435 -10.83 5.07 15.95
C MET A 435 -9.76 4.09 16.44
N GLU A 436 -9.39 3.13 15.57
CA GLU A 436 -8.38 2.13 15.89
C GLU A 436 -6.97 2.76 15.94
N PRO A 437 -6.03 2.15 16.67
CA PRO A 437 -4.63 2.56 16.63
C PRO A 437 -4.07 2.46 15.21
N GLY A 438 -3.01 3.22 14.94
CA GLY A 438 -2.34 3.16 13.65
C GLY A 438 -1.30 2.05 13.56
N ASN A 439 -0.34 2.26 12.67
CA ASN A 439 0.76 1.34 12.39
C ASN A 439 2.12 2.00 12.66
N LEU A 440 3.15 1.21 12.93
CA LEU A 440 4.53 1.67 13.11
C LEU A 440 5.34 1.43 11.83
N ILE A 441 5.92 2.51 11.30
CA ILE A 441 6.87 2.47 10.19
C ILE A 441 8.18 3.07 10.70
N SER A 442 9.19 2.24 11.01
CA SER A 442 10.34 2.70 11.76
C SER A 442 11.66 2.06 11.31
N HIS A 443 12.74 2.87 11.30
CA HIS A 443 14.09 2.40 11.00
C HIS A 443 14.25 1.74 9.61
N ASN A 444 13.45 2.15 8.63
CA ASN A 444 13.55 1.62 7.27
C ASN A 444 14.48 2.50 6.42
N TYR A 445 15.13 1.88 5.46
CA TYR A 445 15.87 2.54 4.39
C TYR A 445 15.10 2.43 3.09
N PHE A 446 14.74 3.58 2.51
CA PHE A 446 14.00 3.71 1.26
C PHE A 446 14.80 4.49 0.23
N ASN A 447 15.00 3.95 -0.97
CA ASN A 447 15.81 4.56 -2.01
C ASN A 447 15.30 4.23 -3.42
N ASP A 448 15.40 5.18 -4.34
CA ASP A 448 14.98 5.06 -5.74
C ASP A 448 13.55 4.53 -5.90
N LEU A 449 12.61 5.34 -5.44
CA LEU A 449 11.20 5.04 -5.49
C LEU A 449 10.50 5.88 -6.56
N SER A 450 9.57 5.25 -7.29
CA SER A 450 8.77 5.96 -8.29
C SER A 450 7.99 7.12 -7.68
N ARG A 451 7.46 6.96 -6.45
CA ARG A 451 6.69 7.97 -5.75
C ARG A 451 7.14 8.10 -4.28
N ASN A 452 6.33 7.75 -3.32
CA ASN A 452 6.55 8.05 -1.91
C ASN A 452 7.39 6.98 -1.18
N GLY A 453 8.13 7.37 -0.16
CA GLY A 453 8.68 6.43 0.82
C GLY A 453 7.59 5.88 1.73
N VAL A 454 6.82 6.77 2.35
CA VAL A 454 5.63 6.41 3.12
C VAL A 454 4.45 7.23 2.60
N PHE A 455 3.37 6.55 2.26
CA PHE A 455 2.13 7.19 1.83
C PHE A 455 0.97 6.71 2.72
N ALA A 456 0.36 7.63 3.46
CA ALA A 456 -0.81 7.37 4.29
C ALA A 456 -2.01 8.10 3.69
N PHE A 457 -2.82 7.38 2.93
CA PHE A 457 -3.99 7.90 2.25
C PHE A 457 -5.25 7.37 2.89
N ARG A 458 -6.22 8.24 3.17
CA ARG A 458 -7.45 7.89 3.90
C ARG A 458 -7.16 7.07 5.16
N ASN A 459 -6.10 7.41 5.85
CA ASN A 459 -5.67 6.70 7.03
C ASN A 459 -6.56 7.06 8.23
N GLN A 460 -6.85 6.08 9.06
CA GLN A 460 -7.59 6.25 10.31
C GLN A 460 -6.81 7.03 11.39
N GLY A 461 -5.54 7.35 11.12
CA GLY A 461 -4.66 8.00 12.07
C GLY A 461 -3.94 7.04 13.01
N GLY A 462 -3.33 7.59 14.06
CA GLY A 462 -2.61 6.83 15.08
C GLY A 462 -1.27 6.25 14.63
N SER A 463 -0.84 6.53 13.40
CA SER A 463 0.39 5.97 12.84
C SER A 463 1.62 6.74 13.31
N VAL A 464 2.72 5.98 13.50
CA VAL A 464 4.04 6.50 13.86
C VAL A 464 5.02 6.20 12.72
N VAL A 465 5.62 7.25 12.15
CA VAL A 465 6.66 7.18 11.12
C VAL A 465 7.91 7.81 11.67
N GLU A 466 8.88 6.98 12.06
CA GLU A 466 10.05 7.47 12.79
C GLU A 466 11.36 6.81 12.36
N TYR A 467 12.46 7.54 12.49
CA TYR A 467 13.81 7.05 12.21
C TYR A 467 13.96 6.38 10.83
N ASN A 468 13.18 6.79 9.84
CA ASN A 468 13.36 6.28 8.48
C ASN A 468 14.37 7.14 7.73
N HIS A 469 15.19 6.49 6.92
CA HIS A 469 16.08 7.11 5.96
C HIS A 469 15.46 6.99 4.56
N ILE A 470 14.98 8.09 4.00
CA ILE A 470 14.25 8.13 2.74
C ILE A 470 14.91 9.12 1.78
N HIS A 471 15.33 8.65 0.62
CA HIS A 471 15.90 9.52 -0.40
C HIS A 471 15.63 9.00 -1.82
N ASN A 472 15.90 9.84 -2.82
CA ASN A 472 15.57 9.55 -4.22
C ASN A 472 14.12 9.07 -4.37
N ALA A 473 13.19 9.70 -3.67
CA ALA A 473 11.76 9.50 -3.88
C ALA A 473 11.27 10.38 -5.05
N MET A 474 10.08 10.11 -5.55
CA MET A 474 9.43 10.87 -6.63
C MET A 474 10.21 10.85 -7.96
N GLN A 475 10.74 9.69 -8.36
CA GLN A 475 11.60 9.55 -9.54
C GLN A 475 10.84 9.50 -10.87
N THR A 476 9.52 9.33 -10.88
CA THR A 476 8.74 9.14 -12.13
C THR A 476 7.47 9.98 -12.21
N THR A 477 7.05 10.61 -11.12
CA THR A 477 5.78 11.32 -11.01
C THR A 477 5.96 12.65 -10.30
N ILE A 478 4.91 13.47 -10.29
CA ILE A 478 4.83 14.70 -9.50
C ILE A 478 3.83 14.53 -8.34
N ASP A 479 3.73 15.54 -7.50
CA ASP A 479 2.69 15.67 -6.45
C ASP A 479 2.76 14.59 -5.38
N GLY A 480 3.87 14.56 -4.68
CA GLY A 480 4.13 13.64 -3.56
C GLY A 480 5.33 14.06 -2.71
N ALA A 481 5.83 13.12 -1.91
CA ALA A 481 6.87 13.40 -0.91
C ALA A 481 7.66 12.15 -0.53
N CYS A 482 8.72 12.31 0.27
CA CYS A 482 9.27 11.19 1.05
C CYS A 482 8.21 10.62 1.97
N ILE A 483 7.53 11.49 2.74
CA ILE A 483 6.41 11.11 3.62
C ILE A 483 5.19 11.95 3.23
N HIS A 484 4.11 11.30 2.79
CA HIS A 484 2.91 11.95 2.32
C HIS A 484 1.70 11.45 3.10
N PHE A 485 1.06 12.33 3.85
CA PHE A 485 -0.17 12.05 4.57
C PHE A 485 -1.33 12.80 3.94
N ALA A 486 -2.42 12.09 3.69
CA ALA A 486 -3.70 12.61 3.21
C ALA A 486 -4.82 11.89 3.96
N THR A 487 -4.97 12.20 5.26
CA THR A 487 -5.84 11.43 6.16
C THR A 487 -7.32 11.69 5.95
N MET A 488 -7.67 12.87 5.43
CA MET A 488 -9.05 13.28 5.11
C MET A 488 -10.02 13.16 6.29
N ASN A 489 -9.50 13.37 7.51
CA ASN A 489 -10.30 13.19 8.72
C ASN A 489 -9.76 14.00 9.90
N HIS A 490 -10.54 14.96 10.37
CA HIS A 490 -10.18 15.77 11.54
C HIS A 490 -10.34 15.04 12.88
N LEU A 491 -10.94 13.85 12.88
CA LEU A 491 -11.14 13.03 14.06
C LEU A 491 -10.16 11.85 14.17
N ASN A 492 -9.16 11.79 13.31
CA ASN A 492 -8.17 10.72 13.35
C ASN A 492 -7.35 10.75 14.65
N ALA A 493 -6.92 9.59 15.09
CA ALA A 493 -5.96 9.46 16.17
C ALA A 493 -4.66 10.22 15.84
N PRO A 494 -3.92 10.70 16.84
CA PRO A 494 -2.69 11.46 16.60
C PRO A 494 -1.68 10.69 15.76
N ASN A 495 -1.20 11.30 14.69
CA ASN A 495 -0.09 10.80 13.89
C ASN A 495 1.23 11.44 14.33
N PHE A 496 2.31 10.71 14.21
CA PHE A 496 3.64 11.17 14.55
C PHE A 496 4.62 10.91 13.40
N ILE A 497 5.30 11.96 12.94
CA ILE A 497 6.37 11.93 11.93
C ILE A 497 7.61 12.50 12.59
N LEU A 498 8.50 11.61 13.07
CA LEU A 498 9.56 11.97 14.02
C LEU A 498 10.94 11.44 13.59
N ASN A 499 11.98 12.27 13.75
CA ASN A 499 13.36 11.82 13.58
C ASN A 499 13.67 11.13 12.23
N ASN A 500 12.99 11.52 11.13
CA ASN A 500 13.30 10.96 9.84
C ASN A 500 14.38 11.76 9.12
N TRP A 501 15.18 11.10 8.28
CA TRP A 501 16.16 11.70 7.41
C TRP A 501 15.71 11.62 5.96
N LEU A 502 15.35 12.76 5.35
CA LEU A 502 14.63 12.89 4.10
C LEU A 502 15.39 13.80 3.14
N TYR A 503 15.68 13.34 1.91
CA TYR A 503 16.39 14.17 0.94
C TYR A 503 16.31 13.67 -0.50
N ASP A 504 16.78 14.50 -1.45
CA ASP A 504 16.81 14.23 -2.88
C ASP A 504 15.43 13.86 -3.42
N VAL A 505 14.48 14.80 -3.27
CA VAL A 505 13.08 14.58 -3.65
C VAL A 505 12.73 15.52 -4.78
N TRP A 506 12.58 14.95 -5.98
CA TRP A 506 12.53 15.76 -7.19
C TRP A 506 11.12 15.99 -7.69
N GLY A 507 10.36 14.94 -7.96
CA GLY A 507 9.16 14.98 -8.77
C GLY A 507 9.47 15.33 -10.22
N TYR A 508 9.10 14.45 -11.15
CA TYR A 508 9.41 14.66 -12.56
C TYR A 508 8.16 14.79 -13.42
N GLU A 509 8.05 15.90 -14.13
CA GLU A 509 7.13 16.07 -15.24
C GLU A 509 7.92 15.96 -16.55
N GLN A 510 7.64 14.97 -17.37
CA GLN A 510 8.28 14.80 -18.66
C GLN A 510 7.80 15.83 -19.65
N LYS A 511 8.69 16.32 -20.53
CA LYS A 511 8.40 17.33 -21.54
C LYS A 511 8.77 16.83 -22.94
N PRO A 512 8.06 17.30 -24.00
CA PRO A 512 8.27 16.87 -25.37
C PRO A 512 9.71 17.11 -25.90
N ASP A 513 10.45 18.02 -25.32
CA ASP A 513 11.86 18.28 -25.66
C ASP A 513 12.83 17.27 -25.02
N GLY A 514 12.33 16.23 -24.34
CA GLY A 514 13.11 15.19 -23.66
C GLY A 514 13.76 15.66 -22.35
N LYS A 515 13.51 16.91 -21.93
CA LYS A 515 14.07 17.47 -20.68
C LYS A 515 13.04 17.48 -19.57
N PRO A 516 13.09 16.54 -18.64
CA PRO A 516 12.14 16.50 -17.54
C PRO A 516 12.29 17.74 -16.65
N VAL A 517 11.16 18.27 -16.21
CA VAL A 517 11.11 19.38 -15.25
C VAL A 517 10.91 18.79 -13.86
N ARG A 518 11.76 19.18 -12.92
CA ARG A 518 11.60 18.85 -11.50
C ARG A 518 10.47 19.67 -10.90
N LYS A 519 9.50 19.01 -10.27
CA LYS A 519 8.29 19.68 -9.80
C LYS A 519 7.57 18.92 -8.70
N LEU A 520 7.17 19.61 -7.64
CA LEU A 520 6.30 19.10 -6.57
C LEU A 520 6.78 17.84 -5.87
N GLY A 521 8.10 17.69 -5.69
CA GLY A 521 8.70 16.70 -4.81
C GLY A 521 8.95 17.31 -3.43
N ASN A 522 8.23 16.90 -2.40
CA ASN A 522 8.29 17.47 -1.06
C ASN A 522 9.03 16.52 -0.10
N GLY A 523 9.59 17.03 0.98
CA GLY A 523 10.11 16.19 2.06
C GLY A 523 8.96 15.52 2.81
N ILE A 524 8.10 16.30 3.43
CA ILE A 524 6.86 15.87 4.10
C ILE A 524 5.69 16.65 3.50
N PHE A 525 4.65 15.94 3.07
CA PHE A 525 3.45 16.52 2.50
C PHE A 525 2.23 16.16 3.36
N LEU A 526 1.61 17.16 3.98
CA LEU A 526 0.39 17.02 4.77
C LEU A 526 -0.77 17.54 3.92
N ASP A 527 -1.37 16.63 3.18
CA ASP A 527 -2.37 16.88 2.16
C ASP A 527 -3.78 16.56 2.67
N TRP A 528 -4.82 16.99 1.98
CA TRP A 528 -6.21 16.59 2.17
C TRP A 528 -6.67 16.52 3.64
N ASP A 529 -6.68 17.65 4.30
CA ASP A 529 -7.20 17.77 5.67
C ASP A 529 -6.52 16.81 6.67
N THR A 530 -5.23 16.59 6.49
CA THR A 530 -4.40 15.87 7.46
C THR A 530 -4.39 16.67 8.77
N SER A 531 -4.89 16.04 9.84
CA SER A 531 -5.09 16.68 11.13
C SER A 531 -4.46 15.86 12.27
N ASN A 532 -4.42 16.43 13.48
CA ASN A 532 -3.88 15.77 14.66
C ASN A 532 -2.48 15.14 14.41
N THR A 533 -1.59 15.89 13.75
CA THR A 533 -0.29 15.35 13.33
C THR A 533 0.86 16.16 13.92
N THR A 534 1.79 15.47 14.57
CA THR A 534 3.04 16.02 15.07
C THR A 534 4.16 15.71 14.09
N VAL A 535 4.83 16.73 13.59
CA VAL A 535 6.02 16.66 12.72
C VAL A 535 7.19 17.28 13.46
N ARG A 536 8.09 16.46 13.97
CA ARG A 536 9.14 16.93 14.87
C ARG A 536 10.47 16.23 14.66
N ASP A 537 11.56 16.98 14.84
CA ASP A 537 12.94 16.49 14.83
C ASP A 537 13.36 15.80 13.52
N ASN A 538 12.69 16.12 12.38
CA ASN A 538 13.07 15.58 11.08
C ASN A 538 14.16 16.42 10.44
N TRP A 539 15.02 15.78 9.63
CA TRP A 539 16.10 16.40 8.88
C TRP A 539 15.81 16.27 7.40
N ILE A 540 15.57 17.40 6.72
CA ILE A 540 15.07 17.46 5.37
C ILE A 540 15.94 18.38 4.54
N TYR A 541 16.41 17.92 3.40
CA TYR A 541 17.17 18.78 2.48
C TYR A 541 16.98 18.38 1.02
N ASN A 542 17.33 19.28 0.12
CA ASN A 542 17.33 19.08 -1.33
C ASN A 542 15.97 18.59 -1.86
N THR A 543 14.91 19.34 -1.56
CA THR A 543 13.53 19.08 -2.00
C THR A 543 13.06 20.18 -2.93
N VAL A 544 12.43 19.85 -4.06
CA VAL A 544 11.99 20.83 -5.06
C VAL A 544 10.65 21.48 -4.69
N GLY A 545 9.76 20.75 -4.05
CA GLY A 545 8.42 21.24 -3.70
C GLY A 545 8.33 21.92 -2.33
N GLY A 546 9.36 21.75 -1.50
CA GLY A 546 9.45 22.26 -0.13
C GLY A 546 9.73 21.16 0.89
N ALA A 547 10.32 21.52 2.02
CA ALA A 547 10.67 20.56 3.05
C ALA A 547 9.43 20.00 3.76
N ILE A 548 8.56 20.87 4.27
CA ILE A 548 7.27 20.49 4.89
C ILE A 548 6.18 21.34 4.24
N LYS A 549 5.18 20.67 3.68
CA LYS A 549 4.10 21.31 2.94
C LYS A 549 2.73 20.91 3.50
N PRO A 550 2.16 21.66 4.43
CA PRO A 550 0.75 21.53 4.81
C PRO A 550 -0.13 22.27 3.79
N ILE A 551 -1.23 21.63 3.36
CA ILE A 551 -2.24 22.25 2.48
C ILE A 551 -3.66 21.86 2.90
N TRP A 552 -4.64 22.59 2.44
CA TRP A 552 -6.06 22.41 2.71
C TRP A 552 -6.46 22.74 4.17
N GLU A 553 -7.50 22.11 4.67
CA GLU A 553 -8.13 22.42 5.96
C GLU A 553 -7.49 21.68 7.16
N ASN A 554 -6.17 21.56 7.21
CA ASN A 554 -5.47 20.87 8.30
C ASN A 554 -5.76 21.52 9.66
N GLN A 555 -5.95 20.69 10.70
CA GLN A 555 -6.21 21.12 12.07
C GLN A 555 -5.29 20.40 13.06
N ASN A 556 -4.95 21.05 14.16
CA ASN A 556 -4.11 20.49 15.23
C ASN A 556 -2.77 19.94 14.70
N LEU A 557 -2.07 20.71 13.89
CA LEU A 557 -0.71 20.41 13.46
C LEU A 557 0.28 20.98 14.47
N LEU A 558 1.23 20.16 14.93
CA LEU A 558 2.38 20.58 15.67
C LEU A 558 3.63 20.34 14.80
N ILE A 559 4.22 21.42 14.28
CA ILE A 559 5.42 21.35 13.44
C ILE A 559 6.52 22.10 14.17
N GLU A 560 7.50 21.36 14.71
CA GLU A 560 8.54 21.97 15.53
C GLU A 560 9.89 21.24 15.41
N ASN A 561 10.95 21.96 15.64
CA ASN A 561 12.33 21.45 15.74
C ASN A 561 12.80 20.65 14.50
N ASN A 562 12.17 20.84 13.33
CA ASN A 562 12.64 20.24 12.09
C ASN A 562 13.80 21.06 11.51
N ARG A 563 14.75 20.41 10.86
CA ARG A 563 15.87 21.06 10.19
C ARG A 563 15.73 20.94 8.69
N GLU A 564 15.75 22.08 8.05
CA GLU A 564 15.59 22.24 6.61
C GLU A 564 16.83 22.90 6.01
N SER A 565 17.27 22.43 4.84
CA SER A 565 18.45 22.98 4.16
C SER A 565 18.43 22.63 2.68
N ASP A 566 19.04 23.49 1.85
CA ASP A 566 19.35 23.19 0.44
C ASP A 566 20.63 22.37 0.30
N THR A 567 21.44 22.28 1.35
CA THR A 567 22.68 21.50 1.39
C THR A 567 22.51 20.27 2.29
N ARG A 568 23.34 19.27 2.03
CA ARG A 568 23.30 18.03 2.79
C ARG A 568 23.55 18.28 4.28
N ILE A 569 22.64 17.78 5.09
CA ILE A 569 22.74 17.72 6.56
C ILE A 569 22.62 16.26 7.02
N VAL A 570 23.47 15.86 7.97
CA VAL A 570 23.46 14.50 8.52
C VAL A 570 22.95 14.58 9.94
N PRO A 571 21.86 13.87 10.27
CA PRO A 571 21.31 13.89 11.62
C PRO A 571 22.22 13.22 12.64
N PRO A 572 22.18 13.64 13.90
CA PRO A 572 22.99 13.04 14.97
C PRO A 572 22.58 11.60 15.31
N PHE A 573 21.39 11.18 14.87
CA PHE A 573 20.85 9.84 15.09
C PHE A 573 21.07 8.88 13.89
N VAL A 574 21.99 9.20 12.98
CA VAL A 574 22.23 8.37 11.78
C VAL A 574 22.60 6.92 12.12
N ASP A 575 23.32 6.71 13.23
CA ASP A 575 23.70 5.38 13.69
C ASP A 575 22.50 4.57 14.21
N GLU A 576 21.41 5.23 14.58
CA GLU A 576 20.16 4.60 15.01
C GLU A 576 19.29 4.14 13.83
N LEU A 577 19.56 4.64 12.62
CA LEU A 577 18.86 4.25 11.39
C LEU A 577 19.29 2.88 10.83
N GLY A 578 20.31 2.27 11.42
CA GLY A 578 20.79 0.97 11.01
C GLY A 578 19.84 -0.18 11.38
N PRO A 579 20.11 -1.40 10.90
CA PRO A 579 19.26 -2.58 11.13
C PRO A 579 19.11 -2.95 12.62
N ASN A 580 19.98 -2.43 13.47
CA ASN A 580 19.97 -2.62 14.92
C ASN A 580 19.52 -1.37 15.69
N GLY A 581 18.92 -0.40 15.01
CA GLY A 581 18.45 0.85 15.62
C GLY A 581 17.81 0.62 16.98
N LYS A 582 18.27 1.38 17.97
CA LYS A 582 17.95 1.13 19.40
C LYS A 582 16.80 1.97 19.90
N ALA A 583 16.66 3.18 19.37
CA ALA A 583 15.71 4.14 19.87
C ALA A 583 14.41 4.09 19.11
N SER A 584 13.34 4.02 19.83
CA SER A 584 12.00 4.43 19.42
C SER A 584 11.64 5.64 20.27
N ASN A 585 10.78 6.52 19.75
CA ASN A 585 10.27 7.64 20.55
C ASN A 585 9.35 7.17 21.70
N GLY A 586 9.21 5.87 21.89
CA GLY A 586 8.46 5.26 22.98
C GLY A 586 6.93 5.44 22.90
N ILE A 587 6.42 5.76 21.71
CA ILE A 587 4.97 5.91 21.49
C ILE A 587 4.33 4.52 21.50
N ASP A 588 3.49 4.28 22.49
CA ASP A 588 2.70 3.04 22.58
C ASP A 588 1.52 3.10 21.61
N LEU A 589 1.62 2.38 20.50
CA LEU A 589 0.57 2.35 19.47
C LEU A 589 -0.80 1.95 20.04
N ALA A 590 -0.83 1.00 20.97
CA ALA A 590 -2.10 0.52 21.54
C ALA A 590 -2.81 1.61 22.36
N LYS A 591 -2.04 2.54 22.95
CA LYS A 591 -2.56 3.70 23.69
C LYS A 591 -2.73 4.94 22.80
N ASN A 592 -2.08 4.97 21.64
CA ASN A 592 -2.13 6.10 20.71
C ASN A 592 -3.39 6.05 19.86
N ARG A 593 -4.53 6.13 20.51
CA ARG A 593 -5.84 6.19 19.85
C ARG A 593 -6.76 7.16 20.57
N LEU A 594 -7.64 7.80 19.81
CA LEU A 594 -8.75 8.53 20.39
C LEU A 594 -9.88 7.55 20.72
N THR A 595 -10.46 7.67 21.90
CA THR A 595 -11.65 6.92 22.27
C THR A 595 -12.86 7.69 21.76
N GLY A 596 -13.52 7.20 20.73
CA GLY A 596 -14.67 7.87 20.14
C GLY A 596 -15.20 7.13 18.91
N SER A 597 -16.15 7.73 18.24
CA SER A 597 -16.75 7.21 17.02
C SER A 597 -17.39 8.34 16.19
N VAL A 598 -17.74 8.00 14.95
CA VAL A 598 -18.60 8.81 14.09
C VAL A 598 -19.88 8.02 13.82
N ILE A 599 -21.01 8.67 14.02
CA ILE A 599 -22.33 8.12 13.71
C ILE A 599 -22.82 8.80 12.44
N HIS A 600 -23.01 8.05 11.36
CA HIS A 600 -23.57 8.55 10.12
C HIS A 600 -25.10 8.48 10.13
N TYR A 601 -25.75 9.34 9.36
CA TYR A 601 -27.20 9.39 9.25
C TYR A 601 -27.85 8.04 8.87
N ALA A 602 -27.13 7.18 8.18
CA ALA A 602 -27.61 5.85 7.77
C ALA A 602 -27.54 4.79 8.89
N ASP A 603 -26.98 5.12 10.05
CA ASP A 603 -26.88 4.20 11.19
C ASP A 603 -28.19 4.22 12.01
N SER A 604 -29.18 3.48 11.54
CA SER A 604 -30.52 3.42 12.12
C SER A 604 -30.57 2.96 13.58
N LYS A 605 -29.49 2.37 14.09
CA LYS A 605 -29.39 2.01 15.52
C LYS A 605 -29.22 3.23 16.41
N TYR A 606 -28.59 4.28 15.90
CA TYR A 606 -28.22 5.46 16.67
C TYR A 606 -28.81 6.74 16.12
N VAL A 607 -29.45 6.72 14.95
CA VAL A 607 -30.04 7.91 14.32
C VAL A 607 -31.56 7.74 14.18
N THR A 608 -32.29 8.73 14.67
CA THR A 608 -33.72 8.84 14.46
C THR A 608 -34.05 10.18 13.80
N THR A 609 -34.99 10.16 12.85
CA THR A 609 -35.41 11.35 12.14
C THR A 609 -36.93 11.57 12.34
N ALA A 610 -37.33 12.82 12.54
CA ALA A 610 -38.70 13.25 12.55
C ALA A 610 -38.90 14.32 11.48
N GLY A 611 -40.12 14.38 10.89
CA GLY A 611 -40.40 15.29 9.78
C GLY A 611 -39.89 14.78 8.45
N THR A 612 -39.58 15.71 7.51
CA THR A 612 -39.20 15.38 6.15
C THR A 612 -37.70 15.61 5.92
N TRP A 613 -37.00 14.55 5.60
CA TRP A 613 -35.60 14.57 5.20
C TRP A 613 -35.42 13.94 3.81
N THR A 614 -34.74 14.63 2.91
CA THR A 614 -34.51 14.16 1.54
C THR A 614 -33.07 13.65 1.42
N PRO A 615 -32.87 12.38 1.08
CA PRO A 615 -31.53 11.87 0.77
C PRO A 615 -30.95 12.61 -0.44
N LYS A 616 -29.72 13.07 -0.32
CA LYS A 616 -28.99 13.74 -1.38
C LYS A 616 -27.61 13.15 -1.53
N THR A 617 -27.21 12.95 -2.79
CA THR A 617 -25.84 12.60 -3.16
C THR A 617 -25.25 13.77 -3.91
N VAL A 618 -24.10 14.27 -3.47
CA VAL A 618 -23.34 15.29 -4.21
C VAL A 618 -21.97 14.75 -4.55
N THR A 619 -21.53 15.08 -5.76
CA THR A 619 -20.19 14.78 -6.19
C THR A 619 -19.26 15.87 -5.69
N GLY A 620 -18.20 15.51 -5.00
CA GLY A 620 -17.21 16.44 -4.45
C GLY A 620 -16.24 16.99 -5.49
N MET A 621 -15.11 17.52 -5.01
CA MET A 621 -14.08 18.13 -5.86
C MET A 621 -13.65 17.19 -7.00
N TRP A 622 -13.52 17.78 -8.18
CA TRP A 622 -13.10 17.11 -9.44
C TRP A 622 -13.93 15.89 -9.84
N GLY A 623 -15.17 15.73 -9.31
CA GLY A 623 -15.99 14.56 -9.59
C GLY A 623 -15.54 13.29 -8.84
N LEU A 624 -14.68 13.43 -7.84
CA LEU A 624 -13.97 12.31 -7.22
C LEU A 624 -14.63 11.73 -5.97
N PHE A 625 -15.50 12.48 -5.31
CA PHE A 625 -16.14 12.07 -4.06
C PHE A 625 -17.65 12.11 -4.19
N ARG A 626 -18.31 11.08 -3.66
CA ARG A 626 -19.76 11.08 -3.46
C ARG A 626 -20.02 11.22 -1.97
N PHE A 627 -20.72 12.29 -1.60
CA PHE A 627 -21.21 12.51 -0.26
C PHE A 627 -22.71 12.19 -0.23
N ASN A 628 -23.08 11.28 0.63
CA ASN A 628 -24.48 10.91 0.87
C ASN A 628 -24.91 11.49 2.22
N PHE A 629 -25.95 12.28 2.25
CA PHE A 629 -26.48 12.90 3.46
C PHE A 629 -27.97 13.20 3.32
N LEU A 630 -28.60 13.53 4.44
CA LEU A 630 -29.98 13.98 4.46
C LEU A 630 -30.04 15.51 4.42
N VAL A 631 -31.00 16.04 3.67
CA VAL A 631 -31.28 17.49 3.60
C VAL A 631 -32.67 17.75 4.16
N GLY A 632 -32.76 18.57 5.19
CA GLY A 632 -33.97 19.16 5.68
C GLY A 632 -34.12 20.61 5.26
N THR A 633 -35.31 21.07 4.93
CA THR A 633 -35.58 22.45 4.50
C THR A 633 -36.32 23.22 5.58
N ALA A 634 -36.21 24.55 5.57
CA ALA A 634 -36.91 25.45 6.47
C ALA A 634 -38.46 25.37 6.37
N ALA A 635 -38.95 24.88 5.22
CA ALA A 635 -40.39 24.80 4.95
C ALA A 635 -41.13 23.75 5.84
N VAL A 636 -40.43 22.78 6.36
CA VAL A 636 -40.99 21.69 7.18
C VAL A 636 -40.17 21.52 8.45
N LYS A 637 -40.84 21.60 9.61
CA LYS A 637 -40.15 21.29 10.87
C LYS A 637 -39.69 19.84 10.88
N SER A 638 -38.39 19.62 10.92
CA SER A 638 -37.76 18.31 10.91
C SER A 638 -36.63 18.26 11.93
N GLU A 639 -36.39 17.10 12.49
CA GLU A 639 -35.31 16.86 13.46
C GLU A 639 -34.53 15.60 13.11
N ALA A 640 -33.21 15.64 13.23
CA ALA A 640 -32.31 14.49 13.14
C ALA A 640 -31.55 14.35 14.46
N THR A 641 -31.77 13.26 15.17
CA THR A 641 -31.19 13.00 16.49
C THR A 641 -30.20 11.83 16.42
N TYR A 642 -28.98 12.09 16.84
CA TYR A 642 -27.88 11.15 16.91
C TYR A 642 -27.65 10.75 18.37
N THR A 643 -27.99 9.52 18.73
CA THR A 643 -27.72 8.96 20.06
C THR A 643 -26.26 8.58 20.19
N LEU A 644 -25.56 9.11 21.17
CA LEU A 644 -24.11 8.89 21.37
C LEU A 644 -23.87 7.68 22.26
N PRO A 645 -23.31 6.56 21.74
CA PRO A 645 -22.89 5.42 22.54
C PRO A 645 -21.54 5.69 23.24
N ILE A 646 -21.61 6.44 24.33
CA ILE A 646 -20.40 6.85 25.08
C ILE A 646 -19.77 5.64 25.76
N PRO A 647 -18.55 5.25 25.44
CA PRO A 647 -17.93 4.00 25.94
C PRO A 647 -17.48 4.08 27.40
N GLN A 648 -17.14 5.27 27.88
CA GLN A 648 -16.68 5.50 29.26
C GLN A 648 -16.90 6.94 29.69
N ASP A 649 -16.99 7.17 31.01
CA ASP A 649 -17.07 8.52 31.56
C ASP A 649 -15.90 9.38 31.10
N GLY A 650 -16.15 10.64 30.78
CA GLY A 650 -15.11 11.57 30.40
C GLY A 650 -15.57 12.82 29.68
N THR A 651 -14.60 13.59 29.26
CA THR A 651 -14.79 14.78 28.43
C THR A 651 -14.62 14.40 26.96
N TYR A 652 -15.57 14.79 26.12
CA TYR A 652 -15.57 14.47 24.70
C TYR A 652 -15.73 15.74 23.86
N GLN A 653 -14.98 15.84 22.78
CA GLN A 653 -15.23 16.78 21.70
C GLN A 653 -16.37 16.24 20.84
N ILE A 654 -17.35 17.09 20.57
CA ILE A 654 -18.44 16.82 19.63
C ILE A 654 -18.17 17.58 18.35
N SER A 655 -18.36 16.91 17.21
CA SER A 655 -18.20 17.49 15.88
C SER A 655 -19.39 17.15 15.00
N LEU A 656 -19.75 18.05 14.09
CA LEU A 656 -20.74 17.79 13.03
C LEU A 656 -20.01 17.49 11.72
N LEU A 657 -20.52 16.54 10.97
CA LEU A 657 -20.07 16.24 9.60
C LEU A 657 -21.08 16.85 8.64
N TYR A 658 -20.60 17.73 7.76
CA TYR A 658 -21.40 18.32 6.68
C TYR A 658 -20.51 19.03 5.67
N LYS A 659 -20.98 19.08 4.42
CA LYS A 659 -20.35 19.89 3.37
C LYS A 659 -20.94 21.28 3.34
N THR A 660 -20.11 22.30 3.35
CA THR A 660 -20.60 23.70 3.21
C THR A 660 -21.13 23.95 1.81
N ALA A 661 -22.23 24.69 1.74
CA ALA A 661 -22.81 25.22 0.50
C ALA A 661 -23.50 26.56 0.75
N PRO A 662 -23.62 27.43 -0.26
CA PRO A 662 -24.27 28.72 -0.11
C PRO A 662 -25.75 28.65 0.30
N ASP A 663 -26.43 27.58 -0.10
CA ASP A 663 -27.84 27.30 0.21
C ASP A 663 -28.06 26.60 1.57
N ASN A 664 -27.00 26.27 2.28
CA ASN A 664 -27.13 25.76 3.66
C ASN A 664 -27.60 26.87 4.60
N ALA A 665 -28.21 26.46 5.71
CA ALA A 665 -28.65 27.39 6.73
C ALA A 665 -27.47 27.99 7.53
N SER A 666 -27.57 29.27 7.85
CA SER A 666 -26.61 29.98 8.70
C SER A 666 -26.99 29.94 10.20
N ASN A 667 -28.16 29.42 10.52
CA ASN A 667 -28.79 29.51 11.84
C ASN A 667 -29.43 28.20 12.29
N VAL A 668 -28.73 27.05 12.06
CA VAL A 668 -29.23 25.72 12.43
C VAL A 668 -29.30 25.56 13.97
N PRO A 669 -30.46 25.25 14.56
CA PRO A 669 -30.54 24.88 15.97
C PRO A 669 -29.88 23.53 16.18
N VAL A 670 -28.86 23.50 17.03
CA VAL A 670 -28.17 22.28 17.47
C VAL A 670 -28.29 22.16 18.98
N SER A 671 -28.75 21.03 19.46
CA SER A 671 -28.79 20.73 20.90
C SER A 671 -27.91 19.52 21.21
N ILE A 672 -27.13 19.60 22.30
CA ILE A 672 -26.25 18.55 22.77
C ILE A 672 -26.63 18.19 24.21
N ALA A 673 -27.22 17.01 24.38
CA ALA A 673 -27.53 16.47 25.70
C ALA A 673 -26.30 15.80 26.30
N HIS A 674 -25.78 16.33 27.39
CA HIS A 674 -24.56 15.89 28.08
C HIS A 674 -24.75 15.75 29.58
N ALA A 675 -23.75 15.34 30.34
CA ALA A 675 -23.87 15.07 31.77
C ALA A 675 -24.27 16.29 32.62
N GLY A 676 -24.02 17.51 32.15
CA GLY A 676 -24.37 18.77 32.82
C GLY A 676 -25.69 19.39 32.33
N GLY A 677 -26.48 18.71 31.49
CA GLY A 677 -27.74 19.23 30.95
C GLY A 677 -27.77 19.26 29.41
N VAL A 678 -28.37 20.28 28.82
CA VAL A 678 -28.48 20.44 27.37
C VAL A 678 -27.82 21.76 26.95
N ALA A 679 -26.76 21.66 26.18
CA ALA A 679 -26.16 22.80 25.51
C ALA A 679 -26.93 23.09 24.20
N LYS A 680 -27.19 24.36 23.92
CA LYS A 680 -27.88 24.82 22.70
C LYS A 680 -26.98 25.72 21.91
N HIS A 681 -26.91 25.49 20.60
CA HIS A 681 -26.10 26.26 19.64
C HIS A 681 -26.97 26.72 18.48
N VAL A 682 -26.59 27.83 17.88
CA VAL A 682 -27.03 28.25 16.56
C VAL A 682 -25.83 28.08 15.60
N TRP A 683 -25.93 27.11 14.71
CA TRP A 683 -24.79 26.66 13.91
C TRP A 683 -24.89 27.16 12.48
N ASN A 684 -23.78 27.71 11.96
CA ASN A 684 -23.72 28.20 10.59
C ASN A 684 -23.10 27.16 9.65
N MET A 685 -23.95 26.43 8.90
CA MET A 685 -23.51 25.39 7.95
C MET A 685 -22.99 25.95 6.61
N ARG A 686 -23.01 27.27 6.40
CA ARG A 686 -22.29 27.94 5.28
C ARG A 686 -20.81 28.06 5.56
N LYS A 687 -20.37 27.86 6.80
CA LYS A 687 -18.98 27.88 7.26
C LYS A 687 -18.57 26.50 7.76
N GLY A 688 -17.26 26.22 7.74
CA GLY A 688 -16.69 24.96 8.17
C GLY A 688 -16.01 24.20 7.04
N SER A 689 -16.24 22.90 6.92
CA SER A 689 -15.55 22.07 5.93
C SER A 689 -16.15 22.21 4.52
N LYS A 690 -15.34 22.64 3.54
CA LYS A 690 -15.69 22.62 2.12
C LYS A 690 -15.73 21.19 1.55
N HIS A 691 -15.11 20.25 2.23
CA HIS A 691 -14.91 18.86 1.78
C HIS A 691 -15.83 17.85 2.49
N GLY A 692 -16.71 18.31 3.37
CA GLY A 692 -17.66 17.45 4.08
C GLY A 692 -17.07 16.71 5.28
N PHE A 693 -15.98 17.21 5.87
CA PHE A 693 -15.35 16.64 7.05
C PHE A 693 -15.93 17.18 8.35
N SER A 694 -15.45 16.64 9.47
CA SER A 694 -15.91 17.03 10.79
C SER A 694 -15.56 18.45 11.16
N VAL A 695 -16.53 19.17 11.74
CA VAL A 695 -16.33 20.54 12.25
C VAL A 695 -16.63 20.52 13.76
N PRO A 696 -15.66 20.84 14.63
CA PRO A 696 -15.85 20.82 16.08
C PRO A 696 -16.94 21.81 16.53
N VAL A 697 -17.84 21.37 17.36
CA VAL A 697 -18.90 22.20 17.98
C VAL A 697 -18.53 22.64 19.39
N GLY A 698 -17.93 21.72 20.17
CA GLY A 698 -17.54 22.00 21.54
C GLY A 698 -17.13 20.74 22.30
N THR A 699 -16.76 20.95 23.56
CA THR A 699 -16.27 19.89 24.44
C THR A 699 -17.17 19.80 25.67
N TYR A 700 -17.66 18.59 25.97
CA TYR A 700 -18.66 18.36 27.01
C TYR A 700 -18.32 17.13 27.83
N ARG A 701 -18.80 17.10 29.09
CA ARG A 701 -18.72 15.92 29.96
C ARG A 701 -19.84 14.94 29.64
N PHE A 702 -19.51 13.66 29.52
CA PHE A 702 -20.47 12.57 29.30
C PHE A 702 -20.28 11.46 30.31
N LYS A 703 -21.39 10.76 30.60
CA LYS A 703 -21.40 9.48 31.32
C LYS A 703 -21.48 8.33 30.32
N ALA A 704 -20.87 7.19 30.63
CA ALA A 704 -20.99 5.99 29.81
C ALA A 704 -22.44 5.58 29.54
N GLY A 705 -22.71 5.06 28.35
CA GLY A 705 -24.05 4.61 27.92
C GLY A 705 -24.67 5.43 26.79
N ASN A 706 -25.95 5.14 26.47
CA ASN A 706 -26.67 5.67 25.31
C ASN A 706 -27.71 6.73 25.67
N ARG A 707 -27.48 7.57 26.69
CA ARG A 707 -28.45 8.60 27.16
C ARG A 707 -28.18 9.96 26.56
N HIS A 708 -27.13 10.12 25.82
CA HIS A 708 -26.67 11.40 25.30
C HIS A 708 -26.98 11.49 23.81
N ALA A 709 -27.33 12.68 23.36
CA ALA A 709 -27.70 12.86 21.97
C ALA A 709 -27.28 14.24 21.43
N VAL A 710 -27.10 14.31 20.13
CA VAL A 710 -26.98 15.56 19.36
C VAL A 710 -28.19 15.63 18.44
N THR A 711 -28.94 16.73 18.49
CA THR A 711 -30.12 16.94 17.65
C THR A 711 -29.91 18.17 16.78
N LEU A 712 -30.13 18.02 15.47
CA LEU A 712 -30.19 19.08 14.47
C LEU A 712 -31.67 19.35 14.16
N SER A 713 -32.08 20.62 14.06
CA SER A 713 -33.45 20.99 13.73
C SER A 713 -33.50 21.95 12.55
N THR A 714 -34.52 21.85 11.72
CA THR A 714 -34.83 22.80 10.63
C THR A 714 -35.73 23.97 11.10
N THR A 715 -36.09 24.03 12.39
CA THR A 715 -37.02 25.05 12.92
C THR A 715 -36.39 26.47 12.81
N ASN A 716 -37.10 27.36 12.11
CA ASN A 716 -36.66 28.74 11.90
C ASN A 716 -35.30 28.93 11.21
N THR A 717 -34.90 27.98 10.37
CA THR A 717 -33.66 28.09 9.63
C THR A 717 -33.81 28.92 8.35
N ASP A 718 -32.74 29.56 7.92
CA ASP A 718 -32.67 30.41 6.72
C ASP A 718 -32.14 29.69 5.46
N GLY A 719 -32.11 28.36 5.49
CA GLY A 719 -31.59 27.52 4.38
C GLY A 719 -31.69 26.05 4.70
N ASN A 720 -30.95 25.24 3.93
CA ASN A 720 -30.93 23.81 4.09
C ASN A 720 -30.11 23.38 5.31
N VAL A 721 -30.62 22.38 6.03
CA VAL A 721 -29.90 21.70 7.12
C VAL A 721 -29.36 20.38 6.62
N ILE A 722 -28.07 20.17 6.80
CA ILE A 722 -27.40 18.94 6.39
C ILE A 722 -27.24 18.02 7.60
N ALA A 723 -27.82 16.83 7.51
CA ALA A 723 -27.66 15.76 8.48
C ALA A 723 -26.87 14.62 7.85
N ASP A 724 -25.55 14.66 8.02
CA ASP A 724 -24.62 13.64 7.53
C ASP A 724 -24.12 12.78 8.69
N GLY A 725 -23.47 13.37 9.67
CA GLY A 725 -22.97 12.61 10.81
C GLY A 725 -22.59 13.45 12.02
N VAL A 726 -22.39 12.78 13.13
CA VAL A 726 -21.91 13.34 14.40
C VAL A 726 -20.72 12.54 14.88
N GLY A 727 -19.58 13.22 15.08
CA GLY A 727 -18.39 12.66 15.72
C GLY A 727 -18.35 12.98 17.21
N PHE A 728 -17.92 12.03 18.01
CA PHE A 728 -17.60 12.22 19.43
C PHE A 728 -16.28 11.53 19.75
N VAL A 729 -15.34 12.27 20.35
CA VAL A 729 -13.99 11.79 20.62
C VAL A 729 -13.61 12.22 22.03
N LYS A 730 -13.16 11.28 22.86
CA LYS A 730 -12.67 11.57 24.20
C LYS A 730 -11.39 12.40 24.11
N VAL A 731 -11.38 13.57 24.73
CA VAL A 731 -10.17 14.38 24.86
C VAL A 731 -9.36 13.91 26.06
N ALA A 732 -8.02 13.94 25.92
CA ALA A 732 -7.15 13.67 27.06
C ALA A 732 -7.38 14.72 28.16
N ASN A 733 -7.40 14.28 29.40
CA ASN A 733 -7.52 15.19 30.56
C ASN A 733 -6.23 15.98 30.73
#